data_9a6c3f26e0b7a8cab20124813bc7afb2
#
_entry.id   9a6c3f26e0b7a8cab20124813bc7afb2
#
_cell.length_a   1.000
_cell.length_b   1.000
_cell.length_c   1.000
_cell.angle_alpha   90.00
_cell.angle_beta   90.00
_cell.angle_gamma   90.00
#
_symmetry.space_group_name_H-M   'P 1'
#
loop_
_entity.id
_entity.type
_entity.pdbx_description
1 polymer ?
#
loop_
_entity_poly.entity_id
_entity_poly.type
_entity_poly.pdbx_seq_one_letter_code
_entity_poly.pdbx_strand_id
1 'polypeptide(L)'
;MKRFVISIISLVLFFLNISLTNEVNADETKVKNYKFERDITIDGVIGSNSTFFEVNKNWDIEEVLLHLNFSKSQILNGNVSSLSVLINNVPIKSIKLNAKTNYKNTLEVLVPKDYIIQGYNEIKIKAYKTISDKICQDDSNTGNWLVIHKESYTSIRYKQKKMGNSINEYPYPYVEIEDNLKLDTTMVVPDNMTRGESTAVFNLASDFGKITKNDNLKFDVKLYSEMKNWSDDNIIYIGKPENTAEEILDTLSTKEQTLLSSNCLIKQVDSPYNKNKKMMVVIGSNEENLIKASNLLIENRLSNQVLSSSILVNKDTNIKINREQELNLGHLTLKDLGYSDFLLEGAFNQQALFDVKIPKGKVLDNGSKIVFNLRYSDNLDFEKSLVTVSINDVVVGSKKLDRSHSNNDKLELKIPKDIDNKNYYQVKLSFNLSIKNSNCITRESNNPWAYVLNSSYLELSTKENESLSFENYPYPFVRDDEFNDLTVIMPDYSGSQAMTWMSRLGVNLGANINSHKGKINVIRGKEFNDKYKDTNIIVFGVPRNNSVIKKLNNNLNIKFNKSYSNFLSNDKISFIDDYGKNISAIQLIKSPFNNQKDIMVISSINEKNLYLGMDYLLNKSKVNDLKGDTLTIDEYGEVEDLAYNVKTKKEIEDSSSNISINKTTKVFLMISFITIIVAIILSMLYMKKYKRR
;
A
#
# COMPACT_ATOMS: atom_id res chain seq x y z
N MET A 1 -32.80 -53.26 39.42
CA MET A 1 -33.44 -51.93 39.48
C MET A 1 -32.65 -50.91 40.27
N LYS A 2 -32.22 -51.10 41.54
CA LYS A 2 -31.44 -50.03 42.27
C LYS A 2 -30.15 -49.57 41.60
N ARG A 3 -29.35 -50.40 40.95
CA ARG A 3 -28.12 -50.02 40.25
C ARG A 3 -28.37 -49.22 38.94
N PHE A 4 -29.51 -49.48 38.29
CA PHE A 4 -29.89 -48.74 37.04
C PHE A 4 -30.40 -47.32 37.33
N VAL A 5 -31.13 -47.17 38.48
CA VAL A 5 -31.62 -45.89 38.95
C VAL A 5 -30.45 -44.96 39.38
N ILE A 6 -29.43 -45.52 40.06
CA ILE A 6 -28.23 -44.78 40.47
C ILE A 6 -27.41 -44.31 39.23
N SER A 7 -27.32 -45.14 38.17
CA SER A 7 -26.65 -44.82 36.95
C SER A 7 -27.37 -43.68 36.17
N ILE A 8 -28.70 -43.66 36.17
CA ILE A 8 -29.51 -42.61 35.55
C ILE A 8 -29.42 -41.28 36.34
N ILE A 9 -29.44 -41.34 37.66
CA ILE A 9 -29.29 -40.18 38.54
C ILE A 9 -27.86 -39.57 38.38
N SER A 10 -26.82 -40.41 38.27
CA SER A 10 -25.45 -39.97 38.01
C SER A 10 -25.31 -39.33 36.63
N LEU A 11 -25.99 -39.84 35.60
CA LEU A 11 -25.99 -39.30 34.25
C LEU A 11 -26.75 -37.95 34.18
N VAL A 12 -27.88 -37.85 34.90
CA VAL A 12 -28.66 -36.59 34.98
C VAL A 12 -27.90 -35.52 35.77
N LEU A 13 -27.17 -35.87 36.83
CA LEU A 13 -26.31 -34.96 37.58
C LEU A 13 -25.05 -34.55 36.75
N PHE A 14 -24.56 -35.42 35.86
CA PHE A 14 -23.50 -35.09 34.95
C PHE A 14 -23.97 -34.10 33.87
N PHE A 15 -25.17 -34.29 33.32
CA PHE A 15 -25.78 -33.35 32.37
C PHE A 15 -26.23 -32.04 33.02
N LEU A 16 -26.64 -32.02 34.28
CA LEU A 16 -26.96 -30.80 35.02
C LEU A 16 -25.72 -29.96 35.39
N ASN A 17 -24.55 -30.60 35.55
CA ASN A 17 -23.28 -29.86 35.72
C ASN A 17 -22.71 -29.30 34.44
N ILE A 18 -23.14 -29.82 33.27
CA ILE A 18 -22.74 -29.21 31.95
C ILE A 18 -23.57 -27.95 31.64
N SER A 19 -24.74 -27.76 32.28
CA SER A 19 -25.62 -26.61 32.07
C SER A 19 -25.34 -25.40 33.00
N LEU A 20 -24.36 -25.52 33.88
CA LEU A 20 -23.93 -24.47 34.81
C LEU A 20 -22.46 -24.04 34.53
N THR A 21 -22.00 -24.11 33.29
CA THR A 21 -20.91 -23.26 32.90
C THR A 21 -21.48 -21.86 32.81
N ASN A 22 -21.37 -21.09 33.92
CA ASN A 22 -21.28 -19.67 33.81
C ASN A 22 -20.27 -19.42 32.68
N GLU A 23 -20.68 -18.74 31.62
CA GLU A 23 -19.75 -18.09 30.73
C GLU A 23 -18.92 -17.13 31.59
N VAL A 24 -17.86 -17.61 32.16
CA VAL A 24 -16.72 -16.77 32.49
C VAL A 24 -16.24 -16.33 31.13
N ASN A 25 -16.66 -15.14 30.71
CA ASN A 25 -16.01 -14.40 29.63
C ASN A 25 -14.54 -14.26 30.04
N ALA A 26 -13.74 -15.28 29.76
CA ALA A 26 -12.30 -15.11 29.74
C ALA A 26 -12.03 -14.12 28.64
N ASP A 27 -11.48 -12.94 29.00
CA ASP A 27 -10.97 -11.97 28.01
C ASP A 27 -10.13 -12.76 27.00
N GLU A 28 -10.63 -12.87 25.78
CA GLU A 28 -10.04 -13.74 24.76
C GLU A 28 -8.65 -13.19 24.40
N THR A 29 -7.62 -13.99 24.69
CA THR A 29 -6.26 -13.65 24.32
C THR A 29 -6.09 -13.77 22.81
N LYS A 30 -5.76 -12.70 22.14
CA LYS A 30 -5.50 -12.62 20.70
C LYS A 30 -3.99 -12.67 20.41
N VAL A 31 -3.65 -13.08 19.19
CA VAL A 31 -2.27 -13.13 18.69
C VAL A 31 -2.17 -12.38 17.38
N LYS A 32 -1.19 -11.46 17.29
CA LYS A 32 -0.84 -10.75 16.06
C LYS A 32 0.59 -11.08 15.67
N ASN A 33 0.77 -11.46 14.39
CA ASN A 33 2.08 -11.77 13.83
C ASN A 33 2.50 -10.72 12.81
N TYR A 34 3.67 -10.12 13.01
CA TYR A 34 4.33 -9.23 12.07
C TYR A 34 5.44 -10.01 11.36
N LYS A 35 5.20 -10.40 10.11
CA LYS A 35 6.15 -11.15 9.29
C LYS A 35 7.16 -10.20 8.65
N PHE A 36 8.38 -10.70 8.42
CA PHE A 36 9.36 -9.97 7.64
C PHE A 36 8.98 -10.02 6.17
N GLU A 37 9.05 -8.90 5.47
CA GLU A 37 8.58 -8.79 4.08
C GLU A 37 9.53 -9.46 3.07
N ARG A 38 10.83 -9.50 3.41
CA ARG A 38 11.88 -10.04 2.54
C ARG A 38 13.04 -10.61 3.36
N ASP A 39 13.89 -11.37 2.68
CA ASP A 39 15.19 -11.77 3.23
C ASP A 39 16.07 -10.54 3.41
N ILE A 40 16.78 -10.47 4.54
CA ILE A 40 17.69 -9.39 4.90
C ILE A 40 19.09 -9.93 4.96
N THR A 41 19.97 -9.51 4.04
CA THR A 41 21.40 -9.86 4.08
C THR A 41 22.16 -8.82 4.87
N ILE A 42 22.97 -9.28 5.83
CA ILE A 42 23.91 -8.49 6.60
C ILE A 42 25.31 -8.90 6.17
N ASP A 43 25.99 -8.04 5.42
CA ASP A 43 27.34 -8.26 4.92
C ASP A 43 28.40 -7.61 5.80
N GLY A 44 29.68 -7.98 5.56
CA GLY A 44 30.85 -7.42 6.23
C GLY A 44 30.98 -7.84 7.69
N VAL A 45 31.97 -7.30 8.38
CA VAL A 45 32.31 -7.67 9.77
C VAL A 45 31.28 -7.16 10.75
N ILE A 46 30.94 -5.88 10.67
CA ILE A 46 29.89 -5.25 11.48
C ILE A 46 28.79 -4.84 10.52
N GLY A 47 27.58 -5.30 10.78
CA GLY A 47 26.41 -4.91 10.01
C GLY A 47 25.16 -4.97 10.87
N SER A 48 24.18 -4.15 10.54
CA SER A 48 22.88 -4.18 11.19
C SER A 48 21.77 -3.87 10.20
N ASN A 49 20.56 -4.34 10.52
CA ASN A 49 19.35 -3.99 9.81
C ASN A 49 18.21 -3.86 10.81
N SER A 50 17.23 -3.01 10.48
CA SER A 50 16.07 -2.76 11.33
C SER A 50 14.79 -3.16 10.62
N THR A 51 13.85 -3.70 11.39
CA THR A 51 12.45 -3.91 11.01
C THR A 51 11.57 -3.38 12.13
N PHE A 52 10.26 -3.25 11.87
CA PHE A 52 9.35 -2.61 12.80
C PHE A 52 8.10 -3.47 13.02
N PHE A 53 7.54 -3.36 14.23
CA PHE A 53 6.20 -3.83 14.53
C PHE A 53 5.43 -2.76 15.29
N GLU A 54 4.11 -2.78 15.18
CA GLU A 54 3.25 -1.80 15.82
C GLU A 54 2.47 -2.41 16.98
N VAL A 55 2.39 -1.68 18.10
CA VAL A 55 1.55 -2.03 19.26
C VAL A 55 0.40 -1.04 19.35
N ASN A 56 -0.82 -1.55 19.18
CA ASN A 56 -2.01 -0.71 19.28
C ASN A 56 -2.22 -0.24 20.73
N LYS A 57 -2.64 1.02 20.89
CA LYS A 57 -2.94 1.63 22.21
C LYS A 57 -3.99 0.86 23.02
N ASN A 58 -4.85 0.12 22.33
CA ASN A 58 -5.94 -0.64 22.91
C ASN A 58 -5.57 -2.09 23.26
N TRP A 59 -4.30 -2.46 23.12
CA TRP A 59 -3.82 -3.76 23.52
C TRP A 59 -3.24 -3.74 24.95
N ASP A 60 -3.60 -4.72 25.74
CA ASP A 60 -2.91 -5.09 26.97
C ASP A 60 -1.98 -6.26 26.64
N ILE A 61 -0.70 -5.95 26.48
CA ILE A 61 0.30 -6.91 26.01
C ILE A 61 0.55 -7.96 27.07
N GLU A 62 0.38 -9.22 26.73
CA GLU A 62 0.73 -10.36 27.57
C GLU A 62 2.14 -10.87 27.26
N GLU A 63 2.51 -10.95 25.99
CA GLU A 63 3.81 -11.46 25.55
C GLU A 63 4.19 -10.88 24.19
N VAL A 64 5.47 -10.62 23.99
CA VAL A 64 6.06 -10.32 22.68
C VAL A 64 7.21 -11.29 22.44
N LEU A 65 7.11 -12.10 21.40
CA LEU A 65 8.08 -13.12 21.02
C LEU A 65 8.60 -12.84 19.60
N LEU A 66 9.89 -12.59 19.46
CA LEU A 66 10.56 -12.55 18.17
C LEU A 66 11.04 -13.95 17.80
N HIS A 67 10.54 -14.46 16.69
CA HIS A 67 10.99 -15.70 16.08
C HIS A 67 11.87 -15.38 14.87
N LEU A 68 13.17 -15.55 15.00
CA LEU A 68 14.17 -15.17 14.02
C LEU A 68 14.75 -16.41 13.35
N ASN A 69 14.46 -16.58 12.05
CA ASN A 69 15.08 -17.59 11.22
C ASN A 69 16.26 -16.98 10.46
N PHE A 70 17.44 -17.58 10.57
CA PHE A 70 18.63 -17.04 9.91
C PHE A 70 19.59 -18.10 9.42
N SER A 71 20.34 -17.74 8.39
CA SER A 71 21.49 -18.50 7.89
C SER A 71 22.77 -17.69 8.03
N LYS A 72 23.87 -18.38 8.23
CA LYS A 72 25.19 -17.74 8.33
C LYS A 72 26.21 -18.46 7.48
N SER A 73 27.28 -17.77 7.13
CA SER A 73 28.43 -18.38 6.48
C SER A 73 29.09 -19.43 7.38
N GLN A 74 29.46 -20.56 6.79
CA GLN A 74 30.06 -21.70 7.50
C GLN A 74 31.52 -21.43 7.91
N ILE A 75 32.17 -20.47 7.26
CA ILE A 75 33.59 -20.13 7.50
C ILE A 75 33.79 -19.09 8.60
N LEU A 76 32.71 -18.62 9.28
CA LEU A 76 32.82 -17.68 10.36
C LEU A 76 33.58 -18.23 11.56
N ASN A 77 34.44 -17.39 12.14
CA ASN A 77 35.10 -17.69 13.42
C ASN A 77 34.05 -17.61 14.56
N GLY A 78 33.55 -18.75 14.97
CA GLY A 78 32.47 -18.85 15.97
C GLY A 78 32.85 -18.47 17.38
N ASN A 79 34.16 -18.30 17.67
CA ASN A 79 34.61 -17.88 19.01
C ASN A 79 34.33 -16.40 19.27
N VAL A 80 34.35 -15.58 18.23
CA VAL A 80 34.20 -14.12 18.33
C VAL A 80 32.95 -13.61 17.60
N SER A 81 32.45 -14.31 16.59
CA SER A 81 31.25 -13.89 15.83
C SER A 81 30.00 -13.99 16.70
N SER A 82 29.14 -12.97 16.61
CA SER A 82 27.93 -12.86 17.41
C SER A 82 26.78 -12.20 16.65
N LEU A 83 25.56 -12.50 17.08
CA LEU A 83 24.31 -11.87 16.66
C LEU A 83 23.64 -11.27 17.87
N SER A 84 23.26 -10.00 17.80
CA SER A 84 22.56 -9.27 18.85
C SER A 84 21.22 -8.73 18.34
N VAL A 85 20.21 -8.85 19.17
CA VAL A 85 18.87 -8.30 18.93
C VAL A 85 18.66 -7.15 19.91
N LEU A 86 18.28 -5.99 19.37
CA LEU A 86 17.94 -4.80 20.13
C LEU A 86 16.47 -4.45 19.84
N ILE A 87 15.78 -3.98 20.86
CA ILE A 87 14.44 -3.41 20.75
C ILE A 87 14.52 -1.95 21.19
N ASN A 88 14.06 -1.04 20.34
CA ASN A 88 14.13 0.41 20.59
C ASN A 88 15.53 0.85 21.06
N ASN A 89 16.58 0.33 20.40
CA ASN A 89 18.00 0.51 20.71
C ASN A 89 18.49 -0.12 22.03
N VAL A 90 17.64 -0.87 22.77
CA VAL A 90 18.06 -1.60 23.99
C VAL A 90 18.44 -3.03 23.63
N PRO A 91 19.65 -3.51 23.95
CA PRO A 91 20.05 -4.90 23.71
C PRO A 91 19.25 -5.87 24.57
N ILE A 92 18.54 -6.81 23.93
CA ILE A 92 17.72 -7.81 24.62
C ILE A 92 18.42 -9.17 24.66
N LYS A 93 19.04 -9.57 23.55
CA LYS A 93 19.64 -10.89 23.42
C LYS A 93 20.87 -10.84 22.54
N SER A 94 21.91 -11.57 22.94
CA SER A 94 23.10 -11.82 22.14
C SER A 94 23.45 -13.29 22.14
N ILE A 95 23.84 -13.83 21.00
CA ILE A 95 24.29 -15.21 20.85
C ILE A 95 25.61 -15.26 20.08
N LYS A 96 26.41 -16.30 20.33
CA LYS A 96 27.61 -16.61 19.51
C LYS A 96 27.20 -17.37 18.27
N LEU A 97 27.81 -17.02 17.13
CA LEU A 97 27.62 -17.71 15.86
C LEU A 97 28.65 -18.85 15.67
N ASN A 98 28.70 -19.76 16.63
CA ASN A 98 29.71 -20.83 16.70
C ASN A 98 29.36 -22.03 15.79
N ALA A 99 30.23 -23.05 15.77
CA ALA A 99 30.05 -24.26 14.93
C ALA A 99 28.82 -25.11 15.32
N LYS A 100 28.27 -24.92 16.52
CA LYS A 100 27.02 -25.59 16.95
C LYS A 100 25.79 -25.00 16.28
N THR A 101 25.86 -23.78 15.71
CA THR A 101 24.81 -23.22 14.89
C THR A 101 24.89 -23.81 13.48
N ASN A 102 23.83 -24.48 13.05
CA ASN A 102 23.70 -25.08 11.71
C ASN A 102 23.67 -24.01 10.62
N TYR A 103 23.64 -24.43 9.35
CA TYR A 103 23.47 -23.52 8.21
C TYR A 103 22.15 -22.71 8.35
N LYS A 104 21.03 -23.36 8.71
CA LYS A 104 19.77 -22.71 9.07
C LYS A 104 19.56 -22.79 10.57
N ASN A 105 19.21 -21.69 11.19
CA ASN A 105 19.03 -21.57 12.63
C ASN A 105 17.76 -20.82 12.95
N THR A 106 17.19 -21.11 14.12
CA THR A 106 16.10 -20.37 14.71
C THR A 106 16.53 -19.82 16.07
N LEU A 107 16.20 -18.54 16.32
CA LEU A 107 16.39 -17.90 17.61
C LEU A 107 15.07 -17.33 18.08
N GLU A 108 14.63 -17.76 19.23
CA GLU A 108 13.48 -17.18 19.93
C GLU A 108 13.95 -16.16 20.96
N VAL A 109 13.38 -14.97 20.92
CA VAL A 109 13.69 -13.88 21.83
C VAL A 109 12.42 -13.38 22.48
N LEU A 110 12.24 -13.70 23.76
CA LEU A 110 11.17 -13.11 24.56
C LEU A 110 11.56 -11.66 24.88
N VAL A 111 10.72 -10.71 24.47
CA VAL A 111 10.95 -9.28 24.66
C VAL A 111 10.28 -8.83 25.96
N PRO A 112 11.03 -8.28 26.94
CA PRO A 112 10.42 -7.75 28.15
C PRO A 112 9.51 -6.56 27.84
N LYS A 113 8.33 -6.53 28.46
CA LYS A 113 7.27 -5.52 28.21
C LYS A 113 7.75 -4.09 28.46
N ASP A 114 8.66 -3.88 29.38
CA ASP A 114 9.18 -2.55 29.77
C ASP A 114 9.92 -1.84 28.61
N TYR A 115 10.34 -2.58 27.59
CA TYR A 115 10.99 -2.03 26.40
C TYR A 115 10.06 -1.83 25.21
N ILE A 116 8.78 -2.20 25.38
CA ILE A 116 7.74 -2.05 24.34
C ILE A 116 7.00 -0.73 24.56
N ILE A 117 6.87 0.05 23.51
CA ILE A 117 6.11 1.30 23.52
C ILE A 117 4.85 1.16 22.68
N GLN A 118 3.86 1.99 22.95
CA GLN A 118 2.69 2.12 22.06
C GLN A 118 3.12 2.74 20.72
N GLY A 119 2.54 2.24 19.61
CA GLY A 119 2.94 2.61 18.27
C GLY A 119 4.10 1.75 17.76
N TYR A 120 4.96 2.32 16.93
CA TYR A 120 6.04 1.58 16.27
C TYR A 120 7.20 1.28 17.22
N ASN A 121 7.62 0.01 17.21
CA ASN A 121 8.78 -0.50 17.90
C ASN A 121 9.81 -0.98 16.89
N GLU A 122 11.06 -0.58 17.05
CA GLU A 122 12.19 -1.00 16.21
C GLU A 122 12.78 -2.32 16.73
N ILE A 123 12.93 -3.30 15.83
CA ILE A 123 13.77 -4.47 16.01
C ILE A 123 15.05 -4.25 15.22
N LYS A 124 16.17 -4.05 15.91
CA LYS A 124 17.48 -3.93 15.26
C LYS A 124 18.27 -5.20 15.44
N ILE A 125 18.68 -5.81 14.34
CA ILE A 125 19.50 -7.02 14.31
C ILE A 125 20.91 -6.57 13.96
N LYS A 126 21.86 -6.72 14.90
CA LYS A 126 23.27 -6.36 14.72
C LYS A 126 24.11 -7.64 14.73
N ALA A 127 24.94 -7.82 13.70
CA ALA A 127 25.85 -8.94 13.60
C ALA A 127 27.30 -8.44 13.62
N TYR A 128 28.14 -9.10 14.45
CA TYR A 128 29.58 -9.02 14.39
C TYR A 128 30.09 -10.36 13.85
N LYS A 129 30.77 -10.33 12.71
CA LYS A 129 31.16 -11.54 11.99
C LYS A 129 32.62 -11.46 11.56
N THR A 130 33.39 -12.47 11.90
CA THR A 130 34.78 -12.57 11.47
C THR A 130 35.05 -13.96 10.90
N ILE A 131 35.92 -14.03 9.91
CA ILE A 131 36.44 -15.28 9.31
C ILE A 131 37.86 -15.52 9.84
N SER A 132 38.66 -14.45 9.91
CA SER A 132 40.02 -14.47 10.38
C SER A 132 40.26 -13.34 11.39
N ASP A 133 41.42 -13.40 12.09
CA ASP A 133 41.80 -12.33 13.00
C ASP A 133 42.46 -11.12 12.29
N LYS A 134 42.58 -11.21 10.93
CA LYS A 134 43.20 -10.16 10.10
C LYS A 134 42.14 -9.25 9.50
N ILE A 135 42.17 -7.98 9.88
CA ILE A 135 41.15 -6.98 9.49
C ILE A 135 40.90 -6.92 7.97
N CYS A 136 41.95 -6.81 7.18
CA CYS A 136 41.80 -6.60 5.73
C CYS A 136 41.30 -7.82 4.96
N GLN A 137 41.30 -9.00 5.53
CA GLN A 137 40.83 -10.23 4.87
C GLN A 137 39.34 -10.46 5.08
N ASP A 138 38.79 -9.96 6.19
CA ASP A 138 37.41 -10.20 6.55
C ASP A 138 36.45 -9.15 5.98
N ASP A 139 36.87 -7.88 6.01
CA ASP A 139 35.94 -6.78 5.67
C ASP A 139 35.62 -6.72 4.18
N SER A 140 36.52 -7.21 3.31
CA SER A 140 36.30 -7.32 1.85
C SER A 140 35.89 -8.73 1.39
N ASN A 141 35.78 -9.68 2.31
CA ASN A 141 35.48 -11.06 1.94
C ASN A 141 33.98 -11.28 1.76
N THR A 142 33.57 -11.61 0.53
CA THR A 142 32.18 -11.94 0.18
C THR A 142 31.62 -13.14 0.94
N GLY A 143 32.48 -13.98 1.53
CA GLY A 143 32.07 -15.07 2.42
C GLY A 143 31.63 -14.64 3.81
N ASN A 144 31.71 -13.35 4.16
CA ASN A 144 31.33 -12.81 5.48
C ASN A 144 29.89 -12.28 5.48
N TRP A 145 28.92 -13.19 5.46
CA TRP A 145 27.49 -12.88 5.36
C TRP A 145 26.66 -13.56 6.45
N LEU A 146 25.50 -12.97 6.73
CA LEU A 146 24.42 -13.52 7.50
C LEU A 146 23.09 -13.09 6.86
N VAL A 147 22.16 -14.01 6.69
CA VAL A 147 20.83 -13.74 6.11
C VAL A 147 19.77 -14.00 7.16
N ILE A 148 18.92 -13.03 7.39
CA ILE A 148 17.67 -13.19 8.12
C ILE A 148 16.57 -13.49 7.11
N HIS A 149 15.87 -14.61 7.29
CA HIS A 149 14.87 -15.06 6.36
C HIS A 149 13.50 -14.41 6.60
N LYS A 150 12.74 -14.22 5.51
CA LYS A 150 11.36 -13.64 5.53
C LYS A 150 10.35 -14.47 6.34
N GLU A 151 10.67 -15.72 6.64
CA GLU A 151 9.89 -16.57 7.54
C GLU A 151 10.00 -16.15 9.01
N SER A 152 10.88 -15.18 9.33
CA SER A 152 10.96 -14.56 10.65
C SER A 152 9.72 -13.72 10.92
N TYR A 153 9.31 -13.65 12.17
CA TYR A 153 8.14 -12.86 12.59
C TYR A 153 8.22 -12.44 14.04
N THR A 154 7.50 -11.38 14.38
CA THR A 154 7.24 -10.98 15.77
C THR A 154 5.82 -11.35 16.11
N SER A 155 5.62 -12.16 17.12
CA SER A 155 4.32 -12.56 17.65
C SER A 155 4.01 -11.74 18.89
N ILE A 156 2.86 -11.09 18.90
CA ILE A 156 2.33 -10.34 20.05
C ILE A 156 1.09 -11.02 20.55
N ARG A 157 1.13 -11.49 21.80
CA ARG A 157 -0.04 -12.00 22.48
C ARG A 157 -0.59 -10.90 23.40
N TYR A 158 -1.86 -10.60 23.26
CA TYR A 158 -2.49 -9.47 23.94
C TYR A 158 -3.97 -9.76 24.26
N LYS A 159 -4.46 -9.02 25.24
CA LYS A 159 -5.88 -8.85 25.50
C LYS A 159 -6.34 -7.50 25.02
N GLN A 160 -7.57 -7.45 24.55
CA GLN A 160 -8.18 -6.21 24.14
C GLN A 160 -8.63 -5.44 25.37
N LYS A 161 -8.19 -4.18 25.54
CA LYS A 161 -8.68 -3.32 26.62
C LYS A 161 -10.17 -3.09 26.44
N LYS A 162 -10.93 -3.09 27.55
CA LYS A 162 -12.34 -2.71 27.50
C LYS A 162 -12.46 -1.29 26.97
N MET A 163 -13.22 -1.16 25.91
CA MET A 163 -13.45 0.08 25.21
C MET A 163 -14.63 0.85 25.83
N GLY A 164 -14.46 2.14 26.02
CA GLY A 164 -15.54 3.07 26.32
C GLY A 164 -16.47 3.33 25.12
N ASN A 165 -17.40 4.27 25.29
CA ASN A 165 -18.28 4.70 24.19
C ASN A 165 -17.90 6.09 23.66
N SER A 166 -16.70 6.57 23.93
CA SER A 166 -16.25 7.89 23.50
C SER A 166 -15.90 7.89 22.01
N ILE A 167 -16.35 8.89 21.26
CA ILE A 167 -16.11 9.02 19.82
C ILE A 167 -14.63 9.22 19.51
N ASN A 168 -13.84 9.79 20.43
CA ASN A 168 -12.40 9.98 20.21
C ASN A 168 -11.60 8.67 20.10
N GLU A 169 -12.23 7.53 20.37
CA GLU A 169 -11.61 6.22 20.17
C GLU A 169 -11.69 5.76 18.71
N TYR A 170 -12.59 6.37 17.90
CA TYR A 170 -12.64 6.10 16.45
C TYR A 170 -11.25 6.31 15.82
N PRO A 171 -10.79 5.44 14.91
CA PRO A 171 -11.55 4.40 14.19
C PRO A 171 -11.69 3.04 14.90
N TYR A 172 -11.13 2.89 16.11
CA TYR A 172 -11.26 1.66 16.87
C TYR A 172 -12.65 1.56 17.52
N PRO A 173 -13.32 0.35 17.56
CA PRO A 173 -12.84 -0.96 17.12
C PRO A 173 -13.17 -1.31 15.66
N TYR A 174 -13.68 -0.36 14.88
CA TYR A 174 -14.17 -0.60 13.53
C TYR A 174 -13.04 -0.93 12.54
N VAL A 175 -11.83 -0.43 12.81
CA VAL A 175 -10.64 -0.69 12.00
C VAL A 175 -9.61 -1.42 12.85
N GLU A 176 -9.75 -2.73 12.91
CA GLU A 176 -8.75 -3.63 13.49
C GLU A 176 -8.46 -4.71 12.46
N ILE A 177 -7.23 -4.75 11.95
CA ILE A 177 -6.85 -5.67 10.88
C ILE A 177 -6.47 -7.02 11.49
N GLU A 178 -7.24 -8.05 11.16
CA GLU A 178 -6.86 -9.44 11.37
C GLU A 178 -5.96 -9.96 10.22
N ASP A 179 -5.37 -11.14 10.39
CA ASP A 179 -4.41 -11.71 9.41
C ASP A 179 -5.02 -11.96 8.02
N ASN A 180 -6.34 -12.04 7.89
CA ASN A 180 -7.08 -12.27 6.65
C ASN A 180 -7.47 -10.99 5.89
N LEU A 181 -7.04 -9.82 6.34
CA LEU A 181 -7.41 -8.50 5.78
C LEU A 181 -8.94 -8.23 5.79
N LYS A 182 -9.69 -8.95 6.60
CA LYS A 182 -11.11 -8.72 6.83
C LYS A 182 -11.31 -8.02 8.17
N LEU A 183 -12.16 -6.98 8.18
CA LEU A 183 -12.57 -6.32 9.41
C LEU A 183 -13.77 -7.03 10.04
N ASP A 184 -13.80 -7.08 11.36
CA ASP A 184 -14.97 -7.44 12.17
C ASP A 184 -15.94 -6.26 12.26
N THR A 185 -16.29 -5.70 11.09
CA THR A 185 -17.16 -4.52 11.01
C THR A 185 -18.08 -4.62 9.80
N THR A 186 -19.36 -4.39 10.05
CA THR A 186 -20.38 -4.27 9.02
C THR A 186 -20.97 -2.86 9.03
N MET A 187 -20.98 -2.19 7.87
CA MET A 187 -21.75 -0.96 7.69
C MET A 187 -23.17 -1.31 7.28
N VAL A 188 -24.16 -0.72 7.93
CA VAL A 188 -25.58 -0.96 7.65
C VAL A 188 -26.26 0.32 7.23
N VAL A 189 -27.00 0.25 6.13
CA VAL A 189 -27.75 1.38 5.55
C VAL A 189 -29.21 1.00 5.33
N PRO A 190 -30.14 1.96 5.27
CA PRO A 190 -31.53 1.69 4.91
C PRO A 190 -31.69 1.12 3.50
N ASP A 191 -32.74 0.35 3.26
CA ASP A 191 -33.03 -0.25 1.94
C ASP A 191 -33.20 0.81 0.84
N ASN A 192 -33.77 1.96 1.19
CA ASN A 192 -33.98 3.12 0.30
C ASN A 192 -32.95 4.23 0.58
N MET A 193 -31.67 3.89 0.59
CA MET A 193 -30.62 4.87 0.86
C MET A 193 -30.58 6.01 -0.16
N THR A 194 -30.18 7.17 0.31
CA THR A 194 -30.00 8.39 -0.48
C THR A 194 -28.53 8.64 -0.84
N ARG A 195 -28.28 9.70 -1.61
CA ARG A 195 -26.93 10.19 -1.91
C ARG A 195 -26.11 10.47 -0.64
N GLY A 196 -26.74 11.06 0.39
CA GLY A 196 -26.07 11.40 1.63
C GLY A 196 -25.50 10.17 2.34
N GLU A 197 -26.31 9.12 2.45
CA GLU A 197 -25.93 7.85 3.07
C GLU A 197 -24.84 7.15 2.25
N SER A 198 -25.00 7.06 0.94
CA SER A 198 -24.00 6.44 0.05
C SER A 198 -22.65 7.18 0.10
N THR A 199 -22.68 8.52 0.11
CA THR A 199 -21.45 9.33 0.21
C THR A 199 -20.78 9.16 1.59
N ALA A 200 -21.56 9.10 2.67
CA ALA A 200 -21.04 8.88 4.01
C ALA A 200 -20.36 7.48 4.14
N VAL A 201 -20.97 6.43 3.59
CA VAL A 201 -20.36 5.09 3.51
C VAL A 201 -19.03 5.14 2.76
N PHE A 202 -18.98 5.78 1.60
CA PHE A 202 -17.74 5.91 0.81
C PHE A 202 -16.66 6.67 1.57
N ASN A 203 -17.00 7.77 2.26
CA ASN A 203 -16.07 8.54 3.07
C ASN A 203 -15.44 7.68 4.17
N LEU A 204 -16.25 6.94 4.93
CA LEU A 204 -15.74 6.05 5.99
C LEU A 204 -14.92 4.89 5.42
N ALA A 205 -15.36 4.30 4.31
CA ALA A 205 -14.61 3.26 3.62
C ALA A 205 -13.25 3.77 3.13
N SER A 206 -13.21 4.97 2.57
CA SER A 206 -11.95 5.57 2.13
C SER A 206 -11.02 5.92 3.29
N ASP A 207 -11.57 6.29 4.44
CA ASP A 207 -10.79 6.50 5.67
C ASP A 207 -10.19 5.18 6.19
N PHE A 208 -10.92 4.09 6.12
CA PHE A 208 -10.38 2.75 6.44
C PHE A 208 -9.18 2.42 5.56
N GLY A 209 -9.27 2.68 4.24
CA GLY A 209 -8.14 2.54 3.33
C GLY A 209 -6.97 3.45 3.68
N LYS A 210 -7.24 4.72 3.99
CA LYS A 210 -6.23 5.73 4.37
C LYS A 210 -5.47 5.33 5.64
N ILE A 211 -6.18 4.91 6.68
CA ILE A 211 -5.60 4.54 7.97
C ILE A 211 -4.75 3.28 7.85
N THR A 212 -5.25 2.28 7.15
CA THR A 212 -4.58 0.98 7.04
C THR A 212 -3.51 0.94 5.96
N LYS A 213 -3.51 1.91 5.03
CA LYS A 213 -2.70 1.90 3.80
C LYS A 213 -2.85 0.60 3.00
N ASN A 214 -3.95 -0.10 3.21
CA ASN A 214 -4.28 -1.38 2.59
C ASN A 214 -5.42 -1.19 1.59
N ASP A 215 -5.13 -1.35 0.32
CA ASP A 215 -6.07 -1.16 -0.78
C ASP A 215 -6.98 -2.37 -1.06
N ASN A 216 -6.76 -3.48 -0.36
CA ASN A 216 -7.57 -4.71 -0.48
C ASN A 216 -8.27 -5.12 0.82
N LEU A 217 -8.45 -4.18 1.73
CA LEU A 217 -9.17 -4.40 2.98
C LEU A 217 -10.64 -4.74 2.68
N LYS A 218 -11.17 -5.74 3.36
CA LYS A 218 -12.53 -6.26 3.16
C LYS A 218 -13.38 -6.03 4.39
N PHE A 219 -14.60 -5.57 4.19
CA PHE A 219 -15.68 -5.54 5.15
C PHE A 219 -17.02 -5.54 4.41
N ASP A 220 -18.10 -5.81 5.11
CA ASP A 220 -19.42 -5.91 4.53
C ASP A 220 -20.19 -4.58 4.62
N VAL A 221 -20.93 -4.26 3.57
CA VAL A 221 -21.99 -3.22 3.61
C VAL A 221 -23.32 -3.91 3.29
N LYS A 222 -24.27 -3.82 4.20
CA LYS A 222 -25.57 -4.50 4.12
C LYS A 222 -26.71 -3.48 4.10
N LEU A 223 -27.73 -3.78 3.35
CA LEU A 223 -29.03 -3.16 3.53
C LEU A 223 -29.66 -3.66 4.83
N TYR A 224 -30.46 -2.83 5.49
CA TYR A 224 -31.07 -3.20 6.77
C TYR A 224 -31.86 -4.53 6.69
N SER A 225 -32.68 -4.71 5.63
CA SER A 225 -33.47 -5.93 5.44
C SER A 225 -32.64 -7.19 5.15
N GLU A 226 -31.40 -7.06 4.70
CA GLU A 226 -30.48 -8.16 4.41
C GLU A 226 -29.63 -8.59 5.59
N MET A 227 -29.65 -7.81 6.68
CA MET A 227 -28.85 -8.08 7.87
C MET A 227 -29.47 -9.24 8.65
N LYS A 228 -28.74 -10.36 8.75
CA LYS A 228 -29.22 -11.58 9.43
C LYS A 228 -28.58 -11.76 10.81
N ASN A 229 -27.30 -11.48 10.92
CA ASN A 229 -26.50 -11.70 12.13
C ASN A 229 -25.95 -10.37 12.64
N TRP A 230 -26.70 -9.73 13.53
CA TRP A 230 -26.31 -8.45 14.13
C TRP A 230 -25.27 -8.57 15.24
N SER A 231 -25.06 -9.79 15.74
CA SER A 231 -24.18 -10.08 16.88
C SER A 231 -22.71 -10.31 16.52
N ASP A 232 -22.40 -10.55 15.24
CA ASP A 232 -21.09 -11.07 14.84
C ASP A 232 -20.04 -9.98 14.75
N ASP A 233 -20.43 -8.79 14.26
CA ASP A 233 -19.53 -7.69 13.92
C ASP A 233 -19.78 -6.44 14.77
N ASN A 234 -18.82 -5.52 14.80
CA ASN A 234 -19.08 -4.13 15.13
C ASN A 234 -19.92 -3.51 14.02
N ILE A 235 -20.82 -2.61 14.35
CA ILE A 235 -21.78 -2.05 13.42
C ILE A 235 -21.56 -0.54 13.28
N ILE A 236 -21.55 -0.04 12.04
CA ILE A 236 -21.70 1.38 11.74
C ILE A 236 -23.02 1.54 10.98
N TYR A 237 -24.04 2.06 11.65
CA TYR A 237 -25.32 2.37 11.04
C TYR A 237 -25.33 3.81 10.51
N ILE A 238 -25.75 4.00 9.27
CA ILE A 238 -25.84 5.31 8.62
C ILE A 238 -27.23 5.43 7.97
N GLY A 239 -28.05 6.39 8.43
CA GLY A 239 -29.39 6.50 7.88
C GLY A 239 -30.13 7.79 8.23
N LYS A 240 -31.30 7.96 7.62
CA LYS A 240 -32.27 8.99 7.97
C LYS A 240 -33.28 8.45 8.99
N PRO A 241 -33.76 9.28 9.93
CA PRO A 241 -34.70 8.83 10.97
C PRO A 241 -35.93 8.12 10.41
N GLU A 242 -36.50 8.63 9.32
CA GLU A 242 -37.70 8.08 8.68
C GLU A 242 -37.50 6.69 8.06
N ASN A 243 -36.25 6.30 7.79
CA ASN A 243 -35.88 5.01 7.20
C ASN A 243 -35.14 4.10 8.21
N THR A 244 -35.09 4.50 9.48
CA THR A 244 -34.35 3.79 10.53
C THR A 244 -35.32 2.93 11.35
N ALA A 245 -34.93 1.69 11.59
CA ALA A 245 -35.73 0.79 12.41
C ALA A 245 -35.78 1.21 13.89
N GLU A 246 -36.87 0.86 14.56
CA GLU A 246 -37.15 1.27 15.94
C GLU A 246 -36.06 0.79 16.90
N GLU A 247 -35.53 -0.40 16.72
CA GLU A 247 -34.47 -0.99 17.57
C GLU A 247 -33.17 -0.14 17.55
N ILE A 248 -32.88 0.53 16.43
CA ILE A 248 -31.74 1.44 16.33
C ILE A 248 -32.10 2.79 16.95
N LEU A 249 -33.32 3.29 16.71
CA LEU A 249 -33.80 4.53 17.32
C LEU A 249 -33.87 4.42 18.86
N ASP A 250 -34.17 3.25 19.41
CA ASP A 250 -34.19 2.99 20.86
C ASP A 250 -32.81 3.09 21.51
N THR A 251 -31.72 3.05 20.74
CA THR A 251 -30.37 3.36 21.26
C THR A 251 -30.20 4.85 21.58
N LEU A 252 -31.11 5.70 21.12
CA LEU A 252 -31.12 7.16 21.29
C LEU A 252 -32.11 7.55 22.39
N SER A 253 -31.71 8.49 23.20
CA SER A 253 -32.66 9.11 24.17
C SER A 253 -33.76 9.91 23.47
N THR A 254 -34.91 10.09 24.08
CA THR A 254 -36.01 10.90 23.55
C THR A 254 -35.56 12.33 23.16
N LYS A 255 -34.65 12.92 23.95
CA LYS A 255 -34.07 14.23 23.65
C LYS A 255 -33.23 14.19 22.36
N GLU A 256 -32.40 13.17 22.17
CA GLU A 256 -31.59 13.02 20.96
C GLU A 256 -32.47 12.83 19.72
N GLN A 257 -33.53 12.02 19.83
CA GLN A 257 -34.49 11.78 18.74
C GLN A 257 -35.19 13.08 18.31
N THR A 258 -35.58 13.94 19.23
CA THR A 258 -36.21 15.22 18.89
C THR A 258 -35.29 16.18 18.16
N LEU A 259 -33.98 16.08 18.36
CA LEU A 259 -32.97 16.93 17.71
C LEU A 259 -32.63 16.49 16.28
N LEU A 260 -33.03 15.29 15.85
CA LEU A 260 -32.71 14.74 14.52
C LEU A 260 -33.38 15.51 13.38
N SER A 261 -34.44 16.26 13.63
CA SER A 261 -35.12 17.04 12.58
C SER A 261 -34.24 18.12 11.94
N SER A 262 -33.25 18.64 12.66
CA SER A 262 -32.35 19.71 12.19
C SER A 262 -30.88 19.35 12.27
N ASN A 263 -30.53 18.27 12.96
CA ASN A 263 -29.13 17.84 13.17
C ASN A 263 -28.92 16.43 12.68
N CYS A 264 -27.65 16.09 12.47
CA CYS A 264 -27.16 14.71 12.42
C CYS A 264 -26.51 14.37 13.76
N LEU A 265 -26.85 13.24 14.33
CA LEU A 265 -26.26 12.70 15.54
C LEU A 265 -25.24 11.62 15.15
N ILE A 266 -24.02 11.73 15.69
CA ILE A 266 -23.06 10.63 15.77
C ILE A 266 -23.12 10.13 17.21
N LYS A 267 -23.34 8.83 17.41
CA LYS A 267 -23.38 8.22 18.75
C LYS A 267 -22.75 6.85 18.74
N GLN A 268 -21.87 6.59 19.70
CA GLN A 268 -21.30 5.27 19.94
C GLN A 268 -21.93 4.66 21.19
N VAL A 269 -22.38 3.42 21.05
CA VAL A 269 -23.01 2.64 22.12
C VAL A 269 -22.45 1.21 22.13
N ASP A 270 -22.64 0.49 23.22
CA ASP A 270 -22.49 -0.97 23.17
C ASP A 270 -23.54 -1.54 22.23
N SER A 271 -23.16 -2.49 21.39
CA SER A 271 -24.13 -3.09 20.47
C SER A 271 -25.28 -3.72 21.26
N PRO A 272 -26.55 -3.39 20.96
CA PRO A 272 -27.70 -4.03 21.63
C PRO A 272 -27.79 -5.52 21.34
N TYR A 273 -27.10 -5.99 20.28
CA TYR A 273 -27.12 -7.38 19.84
C TYR A 273 -25.97 -8.21 20.43
N ASN A 274 -24.83 -7.56 20.81
CA ASN A 274 -23.69 -8.23 21.44
C ASN A 274 -22.90 -7.22 22.29
N LYS A 275 -22.91 -7.37 23.60
CA LYS A 275 -22.24 -6.45 24.56
C LYS A 275 -20.70 -6.40 24.39
N ASN A 276 -20.11 -7.35 23.68
CA ASN A 276 -18.68 -7.35 23.38
C ASN A 276 -18.33 -6.58 22.10
N LYS A 277 -19.35 -6.11 21.36
CA LYS A 277 -19.21 -5.34 20.12
C LYS A 277 -19.76 -3.92 20.32
N LYS A 278 -19.34 -3.00 19.45
CA LYS A 278 -19.80 -1.62 19.45
C LYS A 278 -20.72 -1.33 18.27
N MET A 279 -21.60 -0.37 18.47
CA MET A 279 -22.40 0.19 17.40
C MET A 279 -22.19 1.71 17.36
N MET A 280 -21.81 2.24 16.20
CA MET A 280 -21.83 3.66 15.90
C MET A 280 -23.07 3.97 15.06
N VAL A 281 -23.87 4.91 15.52
CA VAL A 281 -25.07 5.39 14.84
C VAL A 281 -24.78 6.78 14.29
N VAL A 282 -24.88 6.95 12.97
CA VAL A 282 -24.79 8.24 12.26
C VAL A 282 -26.16 8.49 11.61
N ILE A 283 -26.97 9.33 12.26
CA ILE A 283 -28.37 9.48 11.89
C ILE A 283 -28.78 10.95 11.81
N GLY A 284 -29.46 11.34 10.73
CA GLY A 284 -29.94 12.72 10.54
C GLY A 284 -30.82 12.86 9.31
N SER A 285 -31.82 13.76 9.37
CA SER A 285 -32.80 13.98 8.30
C SER A 285 -32.25 14.66 7.05
N ASN A 286 -31.11 15.36 7.17
CA ASN A 286 -30.51 16.13 6.07
C ASN A 286 -29.27 15.41 5.52
N GLU A 287 -29.24 15.16 4.19
CA GLU A 287 -28.13 14.49 3.51
C GLU A 287 -26.79 15.23 3.69
N GLU A 288 -26.77 16.55 3.60
CA GLU A 288 -25.52 17.32 3.77
C GLU A 288 -24.98 17.20 5.20
N ASN A 289 -25.87 17.10 6.20
CA ASN A 289 -25.45 16.86 7.57
C ASN A 289 -24.91 15.45 7.79
N LEU A 290 -25.43 14.42 7.10
CA LEU A 290 -24.86 13.06 7.10
C LEU A 290 -23.45 13.05 6.51
N ILE A 291 -23.24 13.75 5.39
CA ILE A 291 -21.91 13.88 4.78
C ILE A 291 -20.97 14.65 5.71
N LYS A 292 -21.42 15.73 6.34
CA LYS A 292 -20.62 16.45 7.33
C LYS A 292 -20.27 15.57 8.54
N ALA A 293 -21.19 14.75 9.01
CA ALA A 293 -20.94 13.84 10.12
C ALA A 293 -19.84 12.81 9.77
N SER A 294 -19.90 12.23 8.57
CA SER A 294 -18.81 11.36 8.11
C SER A 294 -17.48 12.14 8.01
N ASN A 295 -17.49 13.38 7.51
CA ASN A 295 -16.29 14.22 7.44
C ASN A 295 -15.71 14.55 8.83
N LEU A 296 -16.53 14.67 9.87
CA LEU A 296 -16.06 14.85 11.24
C LEU A 296 -15.30 13.61 11.73
N LEU A 297 -15.84 12.43 11.45
CA LEU A 297 -15.21 11.16 11.86
C LEU A 297 -13.85 10.95 11.18
N ILE A 298 -13.77 11.20 9.87
CA ILE A 298 -12.54 10.98 9.09
C ILE A 298 -11.47 12.05 9.28
N GLU A 299 -11.81 13.19 9.90
CA GLU A 299 -10.83 14.21 10.30
C GLU A 299 -10.38 13.94 11.74
N ASN A 300 -9.34 13.10 11.89
CA ASN A 300 -8.86 12.61 13.19
C ASN A 300 -8.60 13.70 14.22
N ARG A 301 -8.19 14.92 13.80
CA ARG A 301 -7.98 16.02 14.73
C ARG A 301 -9.28 16.55 15.33
N LEU A 302 -10.40 16.37 14.64
CA LEU A 302 -11.71 16.75 15.16
C LEU A 302 -12.31 15.61 15.97
N SER A 303 -12.34 14.38 15.44
CA SER A 303 -12.90 13.22 16.14
C SER A 303 -12.18 12.96 17.46
N ASN A 304 -10.84 13.09 17.52
CA ASN A 304 -10.04 12.92 18.74
C ASN A 304 -10.37 13.95 19.85
N GLN A 305 -11.05 15.04 19.53
CA GLN A 305 -11.49 16.03 20.52
C GLN A 305 -12.86 15.72 21.15
N VAL A 306 -13.60 14.75 20.58
CA VAL A 306 -14.95 14.40 21.03
C VAL A 306 -14.85 13.34 22.13
N LEU A 307 -14.71 13.80 23.39
CA LEU A 307 -14.60 12.92 24.55
C LEU A 307 -15.94 12.32 25.00
N SER A 308 -17.05 12.74 24.42
CA SER A 308 -18.40 12.21 24.70
C SER A 308 -18.73 11.03 23.82
N SER A 309 -19.75 10.27 24.21
CA SER A 309 -20.31 9.17 23.41
C SER A 309 -21.20 9.66 22.26
N SER A 310 -21.56 10.94 22.23
CA SER A 310 -22.38 11.51 21.16
C SER A 310 -22.00 12.95 20.84
N ILE A 311 -22.23 13.36 19.59
CA ILE A 311 -22.07 14.72 19.10
C ILE A 311 -23.13 15.03 18.04
N LEU A 312 -23.65 16.27 18.06
CA LEU A 312 -24.57 16.79 17.06
C LEU A 312 -23.82 17.58 15.99
N VAL A 313 -24.12 17.30 14.75
CA VAL A 313 -23.56 17.96 13.56
C VAL A 313 -24.70 18.61 12.78
N ASN A 314 -24.56 19.88 12.45
CA ASN A 314 -25.57 20.63 11.70
C ASN A 314 -24.94 21.51 10.61
N LYS A 315 -25.77 22.35 9.96
CA LYS A 315 -25.30 23.26 8.91
C LYS A 315 -24.20 24.23 9.36
N ASP A 316 -24.21 24.64 10.63
CA ASP A 316 -23.30 25.64 11.23
C ASP A 316 -22.00 24.97 11.75
N THR A 317 -21.96 23.65 11.84
CA THR A 317 -20.76 22.90 12.23
C THR A 317 -19.68 23.11 11.18
N ASN A 318 -18.57 23.73 11.58
CA ASN A 318 -17.46 24.03 10.68
C ASN A 318 -16.43 22.87 10.72
N ILE A 319 -16.46 22.06 9.68
CA ILE A 319 -15.51 20.95 9.50
C ILE A 319 -14.55 21.35 8.39
N LYS A 320 -13.32 21.69 8.77
CA LYS A 320 -12.24 21.95 7.82
C LYS A 320 -11.38 20.70 7.75
N ILE A 321 -11.45 20.01 6.62
CA ILE A 321 -10.49 18.96 6.29
C ILE A 321 -9.18 19.67 5.93
N ASN A 322 -8.16 19.48 6.76
CA ASN A 322 -6.87 20.09 6.53
C ASN A 322 -6.00 19.18 5.66
N ARG A 323 -5.15 19.80 4.85
CA ARG A 323 -4.01 19.09 4.27
C ARG A 323 -3.10 18.65 5.41
N GLU A 324 -2.70 17.39 5.42
CA GLU A 324 -1.41 17.04 6.01
C GLU A 324 -0.35 17.85 5.26
N GLN A 325 0.74 18.18 5.93
CA GLN A 325 1.77 19.05 5.37
C GLN A 325 2.19 18.50 4.01
N GLU A 326 1.86 19.22 2.93
CA GLU A 326 2.20 18.82 1.57
C GLU A 326 3.72 18.69 1.50
N LEU A 327 4.22 17.52 1.12
CA LEU A 327 5.64 17.32 0.93
C LEU A 327 6.12 18.31 -0.14
N ASN A 328 7.01 19.21 0.24
CA ASN A 328 7.59 20.14 -0.71
C ASN A 328 8.60 19.40 -1.61
N LEU A 329 8.14 18.90 -2.75
CA LEU A 329 9.00 18.20 -3.72
C LEU A 329 10.16 19.06 -4.21
N GLY A 330 10.03 20.38 -4.17
CA GLY A 330 11.11 21.31 -4.50
C GLY A 330 12.22 21.39 -3.44
N HIS A 331 11.97 20.91 -2.22
CA HIS A 331 12.97 20.77 -1.15
C HIS A 331 12.48 19.75 -0.12
N LEU A 332 12.72 18.47 -0.38
CA LEU A 332 12.25 17.34 0.40
C LEU A 332 13.40 16.75 1.19
N THR A 333 13.47 17.03 2.49
CA THR A 333 14.54 16.50 3.37
C THR A 333 14.31 15.04 3.75
N LEU A 334 15.37 14.33 4.15
CA LEU A 334 15.23 12.99 4.73
C LEU A 334 14.38 13.01 6.01
N LYS A 335 14.42 14.12 6.76
CA LYS A 335 13.56 14.34 7.93
C LYS A 335 12.07 14.41 7.53
N ASP A 336 11.74 15.10 6.42
CA ASP A 336 10.36 15.17 5.91
C ASP A 336 9.85 13.80 5.44
N LEU A 337 10.76 12.93 5.00
CA LEU A 337 10.50 11.53 4.66
C LEU A 337 10.41 10.62 5.89
N GLY A 338 10.62 11.14 7.10
CA GLY A 338 10.55 10.39 8.37
C GLY A 338 11.85 9.69 8.78
N TYR A 339 12.95 9.94 8.06
CA TYR A 339 14.24 9.33 8.39
C TYR A 339 15.01 10.17 9.42
N SER A 340 15.63 9.48 10.36
CA SER A 340 16.67 10.04 11.25
C SER A 340 18.02 10.10 10.51
N ASP A 341 19.03 10.65 11.16
CA ASP A 341 20.41 10.56 10.67
C ASP A 341 20.84 9.09 10.54
N PHE A 342 21.56 8.75 9.46
CA PHE A 342 22.14 7.42 9.30
C PHE A 342 23.57 7.43 9.82
N LEU A 343 23.84 6.72 10.92
CA LEU A 343 25.18 6.42 11.39
C LEU A 343 25.63 5.07 10.81
N LEU A 344 26.69 5.08 10.03
CA LEU A 344 27.32 3.92 9.41
C LEU A 344 28.66 3.68 10.06
N GLU A 345 28.81 2.55 10.75
CA GLU A 345 30.04 2.21 11.50
C GLU A 345 30.69 0.97 10.90
N GLY A 346 32.01 1.01 10.73
CA GLY A 346 32.80 -0.10 10.20
C GLY A 346 33.62 0.25 8.97
N ALA A 347 34.69 -0.51 8.75
CA ALA A 347 35.56 -0.33 7.59
C ALA A 347 34.91 -0.90 6.32
N PHE A 348 35.35 -0.38 5.19
CA PHE A 348 35.00 -0.76 3.83
C PHE A 348 33.53 -0.52 3.49
N ASN A 349 32.76 -1.54 3.18
CA ASN A 349 31.46 -1.39 2.57
C ASN A 349 30.36 -1.13 3.60
N GLN A 350 29.86 0.11 3.66
CA GLN A 350 28.75 0.53 4.50
C GLN A 350 27.66 1.16 3.63
N GLN A 351 26.38 0.93 3.97
CA GLN A 351 25.26 1.38 3.13
C GLN A 351 24.17 2.04 3.94
N ALA A 352 23.61 3.14 3.40
CA ALA A 352 22.36 3.72 3.81
C ALA A 352 21.34 3.60 2.67
N LEU A 353 20.11 3.22 3.01
CA LEU A 353 19.01 3.08 2.07
C LEU A 353 17.82 3.91 2.56
N PHE A 354 17.16 4.60 1.65
CA PHE A 354 15.88 5.24 1.90
C PHE A 354 15.03 5.28 0.64
N ASP A 355 13.74 5.45 0.83
CA ASP A 355 12.76 5.39 -0.24
C ASP A 355 12.12 6.76 -0.45
N VAL A 356 11.89 7.10 -1.72
CA VAL A 356 11.24 8.35 -2.13
C VAL A 356 10.05 8.02 -3.00
N LYS A 357 8.86 8.49 -2.61
CA LYS A 357 7.63 8.32 -3.37
C LYS A 357 7.27 9.62 -4.08
N ILE A 358 7.01 9.54 -5.37
CA ILE A 358 6.45 10.65 -6.17
C ILE A 358 4.94 10.41 -6.31
N PRO A 359 4.10 11.44 -6.11
CA PRO A 359 2.66 11.32 -6.27
C PRO A 359 2.27 10.77 -7.65
N LYS A 360 1.26 9.92 -7.68
CA LYS A 360 0.71 9.40 -8.94
C LYS A 360 0.26 10.54 -9.85
N GLY A 361 0.42 10.35 -11.16
CA GLY A 361 0.14 11.40 -12.14
C GLY A 361 1.27 12.39 -12.36
N LYS A 362 2.38 12.30 -11.58
CA LYS A 362 3.58 13.09 -11.79
C LYS A 362 4.75 12.23 -12.25
N VAL A 363 5.61 12.81 -13.08
CA VAL A 363 6.87 12.21 -13.53
C VAL A 363 8.00 13.19 -13.29
N LEU A 364 9.20 12.66 -13.05
CA LEU A 364 10.40 13.50 -12.93
C LEU A 364 10.65 14.27 -14.22
N ASP A 365 11.07 15.53 -14.09
CA ASP A 365 11.50 16.38 -15.17
C ASP A 365 12.98 16.76 -15.02
N ASN A 366 13.51 17.44 -16.02
CA ASN A 366 14.88 17.93 -16.00
C ASN A 366 15.11 18.88 -14.82
N GLY A 367 16.30 18.81 -14.24
CA GLY A 367 16.69 19.66 -13.11
C GLY A 367 16.53 19.04 -11.75
N SER A 368 15.96 17.82 -11.64
CA SER A 368 15.93 17.08 -10.38
C SER A 368 17.34 16.77 -9.89
N LYS A 369 17.57 16.97 -8.58
CA LYS A 369 18.85 16.69 -7.94
C LYS A 369 18.67 16.16 -6.53
N ILE A 370 19.70 15.50 -6.03
CA ILE A 370 19.82 15.05 -4.66
C ILE A 370 21.08 15.64 -4.02
N VAL A 371 20.94 16.07 -2.78
CA VAL A 371 22.01 16.72 -2.04
C VAL A 371 22.17 16.03 -0.70
N PHE A 372 23.34 15.45 -0.46
CA PHE A 372 23.68 14.82 0.80
C PHE A 372 24.59 15.72 1.63
N ASN A 373 24.22 15.93 2.89
CA ASN A 373 25.06 16.53 3.90
C ASN A 373 25.71 15.39 4.67
N LEU A 374 27.04 15.31 4.62
CA LEU A 374 27.83 14.17 5.09
C LEU A 374 28.83 14.59 6.16
N ARG A 375 29.10 13.65 7.07
CA ARG A 375 30.25 13.71 7.98
C ARG A 375 30.90 12.33 8.01
N TYR A 376 32.19 12.27 8.25
CA TYR A 376 32.93 11.01 8.32
C TYR A 376 34.22 11.17 9.11
N SER A 377 34.73 10.05 9.59
CA SER A 377 35.88 10.02 10.49
C SER A 377 37.21 10.44 9.82
N ASP A 378 38.08 11.12 10.58
CA ASP A 378 39.38 11.62 10.12
C ASP A 378 40.44 10.56 9.92
N ASN A 379 40.22 9.34 10.46
CA ASN A 379 41.17 8.23 10.39
C ASN A 379 41.11 7.45 9.06
N LEU A 380 40.33 7.94 8.08
CA LEU A 380 40.19 7.29 6.77
C LEU A 380 41.46 7.41 5.89
N ASP A 381 41.66 6.43 5.05
CA ASP A 381 42.55 6.52 3.89
C ASP A 381 41.79 7.23 2.77
N PHE A 382 41.92 8.54 2.71
CA PHE A 382 41.22 9.39 1.74
C PHE A 382 41.64 9.17 0.27
N GLU A 383 42.75 8.44 0.05
CA GLU A 383 43.12 8.00 -1.30
C GLU A 383 42.16 6.93 -1.85
N LYS A 384 41.58 6.11 -0.96
CA LYS A 384 40.75 4.95 -1.28
C LYS A 384 39.29 5.09 -0.86
N SER A 385 39.00 6.04 0.05
CA SER A 385 37.65 6.18 0.59
C SER A 385 36.79 7.01 -0.33
N LEU A 386 35.56 6.52 -0.59
CA LEU A 386 34.59 7.14 -1.49
C LEU A 386 33.16 6.82 -1.08
N VAL A 387 32.24 7.58 -1.62
CA VAL A 387 30.80 7.32 -1.57
C VAL A 387 30.23 7.21 -2.99
N THR A 388 29.38 6.22 -3.21
CA THR A 388 28.66 6.02 -4.48
C THR A 388 27.16 6.06 -4.21
N VAL A 389 26.42 6.72 -5.07
CA VAL A 389 24.96 6.85 -4.99
C VAL A 389 24.34 6.10 -6.16
N SER A 390 23.36 5.26 -5.83
CA SER A 390 22.52 4.58 -6.83
C SER A 390 21.04 4.88 -6.55
N ILE A 391 20.23 4.92 -7.60
CA ILE A 391 18.78 5.01 -7.54
C ILE A 391 18.22 3.83 -8.32
N ASN A 392 17.39 2.99 -7.69
CA ASN A 392 16.87 1.74 -8.27
C ASN A 392 18.02 0.88 -8.88
N ASP A 393 19.10 0.73 -8.12
CA ASP A 393 20.35 0.05 -8.51
C ASP A 393 21.12 0.66 -9.69
N VAL A 394 20.65 1.74 -10.30
CA VAL A 394 21.38 2.49 -11.33
C VAL A 394 22.31 3.50 -10.65
N VAL A 395 23.62 3.39 -10.89
CA VAL A 395 24.61 4.33 -10.34
C VAL A 395 24.43 5.70 -10.96
N VAL A 396 24.20 6.73 -10.10
CA VAL A 396 24.03 8.14 -10.52
C VAL A 396 25.28 8.99 -10.32
N GLY A 397 26.17 8.59 -9.41
CA GLY A 397 27.44 9.28 -9.20
C GLY A 397 28.24 8.76 -8.05
N SER A 398 29.51 9.20 -7.99
CA SER A 398 30.44 8.88 -6.91
C SER A 398 31.29 10.09 -6.55
N LYS A 399 31.73 10.15 -5.30
CA LYS A 399 32.63 11.17 -4.79
C LYS A 399 33.71 10.56 -3.93
N LYS A 400 34.97 10.94 -4.16
CA LYS A 400 36.07 10.66 -3.23
C LYS A 400 35.89 11.48 -1.95
N LEU A 401 36.07 10.86 -0.78
CA LEU A 401 36.02 11.57 0.49
C LEU A 401 37.29 12.40 0.67
N ASP A 402 37.20 13.53 1.39
CA ASP A 402 38.31 14.47 1.61
C ASP A 402 38.41 14.87 3.07
N ARG A 403 39.59 14.81 3.64
CA ARG A 403 39.85 15.13 5.04
C ARG A 403 39.44 16.56 5.42
N SER A 404 39.67 17.52 4.49
CA SER A 404 39.32 18.92 4.76
C SER A 404 37.81 19.16 4.89
N HIS A 405 36.97 18.21 4.42
CA HIS A 405 35.53 18.27 4.46
C HIS A 405 34.90 17.25 5.42
N SER A 406 35.69 16.49 6.20
CA SER A 406 35.22 15.37 7.03
C SER A 406 34.08 15.73 7.99
N ASN A 407 34.04 16.96 8.50
CA ASN A 407 33.00 17.42 9.43
C ASN A 407 31.80 18.09 8.77
N ASN A 408 31.92 18.50 7.52
CA ASN A 408 30.85 19.18 6.75
C ASN A 408 31.08 19.01 5.26
N ASP A 409 30.73 17.86 4.73
CA ASP A 409 30.85 17.57 3.30
C ASP A 409 29.48 17.59 2.61
N LYS A 410 29.48 18.02 1.37
CA LYS A 410 28.30 18.10 0.53
C LYS A 410 28.50 17.32 -0.77
N LEU A 411 27.59 16.38 -1.03
CA LEU A 411 27.53 15.65 -2.30
C LEU A 411 26.25 16.04 -3.03
N GLU A 412 26.40 16.73 -4.17
CA GLU A 412 25.28 17.11 -5.02
C GLU A 412 25.33 16.32 -6.33
N LEU A 413 24.23 15.65 -6.69
CA LEU A 413 24.11 14.83 -7.88
C LEU A 413 22.82 15.15 -8.62
N LYS A 414 22.89 15.23 -9.95
CA LYS A 414 21.71 15.34 -10.81
C LYS A 414 21.06 13.97 -10.92
N ILE A 415 19.73 13.94 -10.83
CA ILE A 415 18.95 12.72 -11.05
C ILE A 415 18.68 12.60 -12.57
N PRO A 416 19.13 11.53 -13.24
CA PRO A 416 18.83 11.32 -14.65
C PRO A 416 17.32 11.14 -14.87
N LYS A 417 16.77 11.74 -15.92
CA LYS A 417 15.35 11.63 -16.28
C LYS A 417 14.92 10.23 -16.74
N ASP A 418 15.88 9.44 -17.22
CA ASP A 418 15.65 8.11 -17.79
C ASP A 418 15.70 6.98 -16.73
N ILE A 419 15.82 7.33 -15.45
CA ILE A 419 15.62 6.37 -14.37
C ILE A 419 14.17 5.90 -14.43
N ASP A 420 13.98 4.59 -14.46
CA ASP A 420 12.68 3.91 -14.63
C ASP A 420 11.58 4.57 -13.78
N ASN A 421 10.57 5.11 -14.46
CA ASN A 421 9.54 5.99 -13.89
C ASN A 421 8.48 5.22 -13.08
N LYS A 422 8.93 4.43 -12.13
CA LYS A 422 8.04 3.92 -11.08
C LYS A 422 7.93 5.01 -10.03
N ASN A 423 6.77 5.48 -9.68
CA ASN A 423 6.53 6.52 -8.66
C ASN A 423 7.18 6.22 -7.29
N TYR A 424 8.16 5.33 -7.26
CA TYR A 424 8.89 4.84 -6.12
C TYR A 424 10.36 4.68 -6.47
N TYR A 425 11.22 5.37 -5.75
CA TYR A 425 12.66 5.36 -5.96
C TYR A 425 13.36 4.93 -4.68
N GLN A 426 14.12 3.85 -4.75
CA GLN A 426 15.04 3.47 -3.69
C GLN A 426 16.39 4.13 -3.91
N VAL A 427 16.81 4.97 -2.99
CA VAL A 427 18.13 5.63 -3.00
C VAL A 427 19.07 4.89 -2.08
N LYS A 428 20.23 4.50 -2.60
CA LYS A 428 21.28 3.77 -1.89
C LYS A 428 22.57 4.57 -1.92
N LEU A 429 23.12 4.88 -0.73
CA LEU A 429 24.45 5.40 -0.56
C LEU A 429 25.36 4.25 -0.12
N SER A 430 26.40 3.98 -0.89
CA SER A 430 27.41 2.97 -0.59
C SER A 430 28.73 3.68 -0.29
N PHE A 431 29.21 3.59 0.95
CA PHE A 431 30.49 4.10 1.37
C PHE A 431 31.55 2.99 1.34
N ASN A 432 32.71 3.29 0.78
CA ASN A 432 33.91 2.52 1.01
C ASN A 432 34.80 3.29 1.98
N LEU A 433 34.82 2.87 3.24
CA LEU A 433 35.55 3.51 4.35
C LEU A 433 36.88 2.77 4.57
N SER A 434 37.88 3.09 3.76
CA SER A 434 39.22 2.50 3.87
C SER A 434 40.04 3.14 5.02
N ILE A 435 40.90 2.38 5.68
CA ILE A 435 41.76 2.87 6.76
C ILE A 435 43.22 2.78 6.34
N LYS A 436 44.06 3.78 6.68
CA LYS A 436 45.49 3.72 6.46
C LYS A 436 46.13 2.66 7.35
N ASN A 437 47.10 1.92 6.81
CA ASN A 437 47.89 0.91 7.53
C ASN A 437 47.04 -0.21 8.17
N SER A 438 46.02 -0.67 7.48
CA SER A 438 45.10 -1.70 7.95
C SER A 438 45.74 -3.06 8.28
N ASN A 439 47.04 -3.27 7.91
CA ASN A 439 47.73 -4.55 8.09
C ASN A 439 48.11 -4.86 9.55
N CYS A 440 47.99 -3.90 10.50
CA CYS A 440 48.48 -4.05 11.88
C CYS A 440 47.57 -3.44 12.95
N ILE A 441 46.32 -3.03 12.62
CA ILE A 441 45.45 -2.33 13.56
C ILE A 441 44.45 -3.32 14.16
N THR A 442 44.38 -3.34 15.50
CA THR A 442 43.29 -4.04 16.20
C THR A 442 41.99 -3.31 15.96
N ARG A 443 40.88 -4.05 15.66
CA ARG A 443 39.56 -3.51 15.38
C ARG A 443 39.00 -2.59 16.47
N GLU A 444 39.47 -2.76 17.69
CA GLU A 444 38.95 -2.03 18.85
C GLU A 444 39.37 -0.55 18.89
N SER A 445 40.43 -0.14 18.18
CA SER A 445 41.00 1.20 18.31
C SER A 445 40.69 2.17 17.18
N ASN A 446 40.15 1.73 16.03
CA ASN A 446 39.96 2.58 14.84
C ASN A 446 38.73 2.17 14.05
N ASN A 447 37.54 2.35 14.63
CA ASN A 447 36.30 2.09 13.93
C ASN A 447 35.95 3.30 13.04
N PRO A 448 36.09 3.24 11.71
CA PRO A 448 35.70 4.34 10.83
C PRO A 448 34.18 4.45 10.82
N TRP A 449 33.70 5.63 10.60
CA TRP A 449 32.27 5.91 10.52
C TRP A 449 31.95 6.95 9.44
N ALA A 450 30.72 6.91 8.93
CA ALA A 450 30.12 7.95 8.11
C ALA A 450 28.72 8.29 8.65
N TYR A 451 28.36 9.54 8.53
CA TYR A 451 27.05 10.09 8.87
C TYR A 451 26.40 10.67 7.63
N VAL A 452 25.15 10.27 7.38
CA VAL A 452 24.27 10.95 6.43
C VAL A 452 23.24 11.71 7.24
N LEU A 453 23.32 13.03 7.23
CA LEU A 453 22.44 13.87 8.05
C LEU A 453 21.02 13.90 7.46
N ASN A 454 20.01 13.90 8.31
CA ASN A 454 18.60 13.98 7.91
C ASN A 454 18.21 15.33 7.29
N SER A 455 19.10 16.32 7.35
CA SER A 455 19.04 17.57 6.59
C SER A 455 19.45 17.41 5.12
N SER A 456 19.91 16.22 4.68
CA SER A 456 20.07 15.90 3.26
C SER A 456 18.72 15.98 2.57
N TYR A 457 18.67 16.42 1.30
CA TYR A 457 17.41 16.71 0.65
C TYR A 457 17.42 16.39 -0.85
N LEU A 458 16.24 16.25 -1.40
CA LEU A 458 15.99 16.15 -2.83
C LEU A 458 15.28 17.43 -3.30
N GLU A 459 15.69 17.93 -4.46
CA GLU A 459 14.93 18.90 -5.22
C GLU A 459 14.37 18.17 -6.45
N LEU A 460 13.08 17.84 -6.40
CA LEU A 460 12.41 17.06 -7.44
C LEU A 460 11.63 18.01 -8.34
N SER A 461 12.15 18.26 -9.53
CA SER A 461 11.37 18.90 -10.59
C SER A 461 10.44 17.85 -11.18
N THR A 462 9.15 18.12 -11.14
CA THR A 462 8.13 17.19 -11.64
C THR A 462 7.20 17.90 -12.62
N LYS A 463 6.66 17.14 -13.58
CA LYS A 463 5.59 17.57 -14.46
C LYS A 463 4.43 16.59 -14.42
N GLU A 464 3.25 17.06 -14.83
CA GLU A 464 2.09 16.18 -14.94
C GLU A 464 2.33 15.10 -16.01
N ASN A 465 1.95 13.89 -15.67
CA ASN A 465 1.84 12.82 -16.64
C ASN A 465 0.42 12.88 -17.23
N GLU A 466 0.28 13.47 -18.41
CA GLU A 466 -1.00 13.63 -19.09
C GLU A 466 -1.53 12.32 -19.69
N SER A 467 -0.77 11.25 -19.60
CA SER A 467 -1.17 9.93 -20.11
C SER A 467 -2.28 9.33 -19.25
N LEU A 468 -3.45 9.18 -19.83
CA LEU A 468 -4.57 8.47 -19.21
C LEU A 468 -4.37 6.97 -19.41
N SER A 469 -3.72 6.32 -18.45
CA SER A 469 -3.43 4.88 -18.49
C SER A 469 -3.55 4.25 -17.09
N PHE A 470 -3.76 2.93 -17.04
CA PHE A 470 -3.81 2.18 -15.77
C PHE A 470 -2.47 2.16 -15.03
N GLU A 471 -1.34 2.35 -15.70
CA GLU A 471 -0.02 2.53 -15.07
C GLU A 471 -0.04 3.65 -14.01
N ASN A 472 -0.84 4.69 -14.26
CA ASN A 472 -0.97 5.83 -13.37
C ASN A 472 -2.10 5.69 -12.33
N TYR A 473 -2.92 4.63 -12.40
CA TYR A 473 -4.01 4.45 -11.43
C TYR A 473 -3.50 4.49 -9.98
N PRO A 474 -4.18 5.20 -9.07
CA PRO A 474 -5.53 5.77 -9.17
C PRO A 474 -5.64 7.21 -9.73
N TYR A 475 -4.58 7.78 -10.34
CA TYR A 475 -4.73 9.02 -11.12
C TYR A 475 -5.69 8.76 -12.31
N PRO A 476 -6.62 9.69 -12.64
CA PRO A 476 -6.76 11.07 -12.14
C PRO A 476 -7.70 11.23 -10.94
N PHE A 477 -8.30 10.16 -10.40
CA PHE A 477 -9.29 10.22 -9.31
C PHE A 477 -8.67 10.62 -7.96
N VAL A 478 -7.42 10.23 -7.78
CA VAL A 478 -6.54 10.68 -6.71
C VAL A 478 -5.38 11.44 -7.35
N ARG A 479 -5.11 12.65 -6.87
CA ARG A 479 -4.04 13.53 -7.31
C ARG A 479 -3.43 14.22 -6.10
N ASP A 480 -2.10 14.34 -6.05
CA ASP A 480 -1.38 14.98 -4.94
C ASP A 480 -1.76 14.39 -3.56
N ASP A 481 -1.98 13.06 -3.53
CA ASP A 481 -2.42 12.30 -2.36
C ASP A 481 -3.75 12.79 -1.74
N GLU A 482 -4.62 13.38 -2.56
CA GLU A 482 -5.97 13.86 -2.22
C GLU A 482 -6.98 13.41 -3.28
N PHE A 483 -8.27 13.41 -2.95
CA PHE A 483 -9.31 13.21 -3.97
C PHE A 483 -9.37 14.39 -4.95
N ASN A 484 -9.46 14.10 -6.24
CA ASN A 484 -9.51 15.09 -7.31
C ASN A 484 -10.95 15.31 -7.81
N ASP A 485 -11.83 15.84 -6.94
CA ASP A 485 -13.26 16.06 -7.19
C ASP A 485 -13.91 14.85 -7.90
N LEU A 486 -14.30 13.87 -7.09
CA LEU A 486 -14.75 12.57 -7.56
C LEU A 486 -16.27 12.42 -7.46
N THR A 487 -16.90 11.93 -8.53
CA THR A 487 -18.27 11.41 -8.50
C THR A 487 -18.26 9.91 -8.83
N VAL A 488 -18.70 9.08 -7.89
CA VAL A 488 -18.92 7.65 -8.10
C VAL A 488 -20.38 7.42 -8.46
N ILE A 489 -20.62 6.76 -9.60
CA ILE A 489 -21.97 6.52 -10.13
C ILE A 489 -22.27 5.03 -10.06
N MET A 490 -23.21 4.69 -9.18
CA MET A 490 -23.71 3.33 -8.97
C MET A 490 -24.83 2.98 -9.95
N PRO A 491 -25.20 1.70 -10.05
CA PRO A 491 -26.40 1.28 -10.77
C PRO A 491 -27.66 2.02 -10.30
N ASP A 492 -28.64 2.19 -11.20
CA ASP A 492 -29.91 2.86 -10.91
C ASP A 492 -30.73 2.15 -9.82
N TYR A 493 -30.59 0.83 -9.76
CA TYR A 493 -31.12 -0.05 -8.71
C TYR A 493 -29.96 -0.89 -8.19
N SER A 494 -29.69 -0.80 -6.88
CA SER A 494 -28.53 -1.45 -6.29
C SER A 494 -28.91 -2.07 -4.94
N GLY A 495 -28.54 -3.35 -4.77
CA GLY A 495 -28.54 -4.06 -3.50
C GLY A 495 -27.19 -3.93 -2.78
N SER A 496 -27.01 -4.68 -1.68
CA SER A 496 -25.81 -4.66 -0.86
C SER A 496 -24.52 -5.00 -1.63
N GLN A 497 -24.61 -5.81 -2.69
CA GLN A 497 -23.45 -6.16 -3.51
C GLN A 497 -22.83 -4.92 -4.19
N ALA A 498 -23.65 -4.04 -4.75
CA ALA A 498 -23.16 -2.79 -5.38
C ALA A 498 -22.57 -1.85 -4.32
N MET A 499 -23.14 -1.84 -3.12
CA MET A 499 -22.62 -1.09 -1.98
C MET A 499 -21.27 -1.63 -1.51
N THR A 500 -21.12 -2.93 -1.43
CA THR A 500 -19.85 -3.58 -1.10
C THR A 500 -18.78 -3.23 -2.12
N TRP A 501 -19.06 -3.24 -3.42
CA TRP A 501 -18.09 -2.80 -4.42
C TRP A 501 -17.75 -1.32 -4.32
N MET A 502 -18.73 -0.47 -4.10
CA MET A 502 -18.53 0.96 -3.92
C MET A 502 -17.65 1.23 -2.69
N SER A 503 -17.87 0.54 -1.57
CA SER A 503 -17.06 0.69 -0.36
C SER A 503 -15.63 0.14 -0.56
N ARG A 504 -15.46 -1.00 -1.23
CA ARG A 504 -14.13 -1.51 -1.59
C ARG A 504 -13.37 -0.55 -2.53
N LEU A 505 -14.07 0.11 -3.46
CA LEU A 505 -13.49 1.18 -4.27
C LEU A 505 -13.05 2.35 -3.40
N GLY A 506 -13.87 2.73 -2.41
CA GLY A 506 -13.50 3.73 -1.40
C GLY A 506 -12.21 3.37 -0.67
N VAL A 507 -12.09 2.14 -0.17
CA VAL A 507 -10.86 1.61 0.46
C VAL A 507 -9.67 1.70 -0.48
N ASN A 508 -9.82 1.22 -1.71
CA ASN A 508 -8.74 1.18 -2.69
C ASN A 508 -8.20 2.58 -3.02
N LEU A 509 -9.08 3.53 -3.27
CA LEU A 509 -8.69 4.92 -3.50
C LEU A 509 -8.14 5.56 -2.22
N GLY A 510 -8.78 5.29 -1.08
CA GLY A 510 -8.40 5.78 0.24
C GLY A 510 -7.00 5.39 0.67
N ALA A 511 -6.54 4.18 0.33
CA ALA A 511 -5.18 3.72 0.62
C ALA A 511 -4.10 4.57 -0.08
N ASN A 512 -4.48 5.34 -1.10
CA ASN A 512 -3.59 6.18 -1.88
C ASN A 512 -3.71 7.68 -1.57
N ILE A 513 -4.47 8.07 -0.53
CA ILE A 513 -4.55 9.46 -0.07
C ILE A 513 -3.89 9.64 1.29
N ASN A 514 -3.48 10.87 1.58
CA ASN A 514 -3.05 11.32 2.90
C ASN A 514 -4.11 12.26 3.52
N SER A 515 -4.91 12.93 2.69
CA SER A 515 -5.99 13.82 3.11
C SER A 515 -7.28 13.54 2.34
N HIS A 516 -8.43 13.65 3.03
CA HIS A 516 -9.76 13.56 2.41
C HIS A 516 -10.21 14.85 1.71
N LYS A 517 -9.29 15.75 1.41
CA LYS A 517 -9.60 16.95 0.65
C LYS A 517 -10.09 16.56 -0.76
N GLY A 518 -10.90 17.45 -1.37
CA GLY A 518 -11.60 17.18 -2.62
C GLY A 518 -13.07 16.83 -2.37
N LYS A 519 -13.90 17.15 -3.35
CA LYS A 519 -15.33 16.84 -3.26
C LYS A 519 -15.60 15.40 -3.66
N ILE A 520 -16.38 14.70 -2.85
CA ILE A 520 -16.84 13.35 -3.13
C ILE A 520 -18.34 13.36 -3.22
N ASN A 521 -18.87 12.72 -4.26
CA ASN A 521 -20.28 12.43 -4.40
C ASN A 521 -20.46 10.96 -4.80
N VAL A 522 -21.40 10.29 -4.17
CA VAL A 522 -21.84 8.96 -4.60
C VAL A 522 -23.32 9.05 -4.96
N ILE A 523 -23.64 8.75 -6.21
CA ILE A 523 -25.00 8.91 -6.76
C ILE A 523 -25.39 7.67 -7.56
N ARG A 524 -26.68 7.51 -7.81
CA ARG A 524 -27.20 6.54 -8.79
C ARG A 524 -27.19 7.14 -10.19
N GLY A 525 -27.10 6.32 -11.22
CA GLY A 525 -27.06 6.78 -12.61
C GLY A 525 -28.22 7.71 -12.97
N LYS A 526 -29.46 7.42 -12.48
CA LYS A 526 -30.64 8.27 -12.68
C LYS A 526 -30.57 9.66 -12.04
N GLU A 527 -29.68 9.86 -11.06
CA GLU A 527 -29.48 11.13 -10.36
C GLU A 527 -28.43 12.02 -11.06
N PHE A 528 -27.74 11.49 -12.08
CA PHE A 528 -26.71 12.21 -12.81
C PHE A 528 -27.26 13.39 -13.60
N ASN A 529 -26.74 14.59 -13.30
CA ASN A 529 -27.14 15.86 -13.91
C ASN A 529 -25.93 16.80 -14.10
N ASP A 530 -26.17 18.03 -14.54
CA ASP A 530 -25.12 18.99 -14.88
C ASP A 530 -24.16 19.32 -13.74
N LYS A 531 -24.62 19.23 -12.47
CA LYS A 531 -23.81 19.48 -11.27
C LYS A 531 -22.56 18.57 -11.19
N TYR A 532 -22.66 17.36 -11.77
CA TYR A 532 -21.59 16.34 -11.66
C TYR A 532 -20.67 16.27 -12.89
N LYS A 533 -20.98 17.05 -13.95
CA LYS A 533 -20.19 17.04 -15.19
C LYS A 533 -18.77 17.58 -15.03
N ASP A 534 -18.56 18.45 -14.05
CA ASP A 534 -17.26 19.09 -13.76
C ASP A 534 -16.41 18.31 -12.74
N THR A 535 -16.67 17.02 -12.58
CA THR A 535 -15.91 16.12 -11.71
C THR A 535 -15.27 15.00 -12.50
N ASN A 536 -14.24 14.36 -11.96
CA ASN A 536 -13.81 13.05 -12.43
C ASN A 536 -14.86 12.01 -12.03
N ILE A 537 -15.12 11.04 -12.90
CA ILE A 537 -16.23 10.11 -12.72
C ILE A 537 -15.71 8.67 -12.72
N ILE A 538 -16.16 7.89 -11.74
CA ILE A 538 -16.06 6.43 -11.80
C ILE A 538 -17.49 5.90 -11.86
N VAL A 539 -17.83 5.25 -12.95
CA VAL A 539 -19.16 4.66 -13.14
C VAL A 539 -19.05 3.16 -13.32
N PHE A 540 -19.85 2.42 -12.58
CA PHE A 540 -19.89 0.96 -12.69
C PHE A 540 -21.31 0.42 -12.79
N GLY A 541 -21.46 -0.71 -13.47
CA GLY A 541 -22.73 -1.36 -13.66
C GLY A 541 -22.91 -1.98 -15.04
N VAL A 542 -24.13 -2.43 -15.31
CA VAL A 542 -24.53 -2.92 -16.63
C VAL A 542 -25.38 -1.86 -17.34
N PRO A 543 -25.34 -1.74 -18.67
CA PRO A 543 -26.10 -0.69 -19.38
C PRO A 543 -27.61 -0.72 -19.09
N ARG A 544 -28.18 -1.91 -18.84
CA ARG A 544 -29.60 -2.04 -18.51
C ARG A 544 -30.00 -1.39 -17.19
N ASN A 545 -29.06 -1.33 -16.25
CA ASN A 545 -29.24 -0.82 -14.89
C ASN A 545 -28.35 0.41 -14.60
N ASN A 546 -27.82 1.09 -15.62
CA ASN A 546 -27.09 2.35 -15.44
C ASN A 546 -27.28 3.27 -16.64
N SER A 547 -28.05 4.33 -16.43
CA SER A 547 -28.41 5.30 -17.47
C SER A 547 -27.21 6.10 -17.99
N VAL A 548 -26.15 6.28 -17.16
CA VAL A 548 -24.94 7.01 -17.56
C VAL A 548 -24.08 6.17 -18.49
N ILE A 549 -23.94 4.86 -18.25
CA ILE A 549 -23.22 3.96 -19.17
C ILE A 549 -23.86 3.98 -20.55
N LYS A 550 -25.21 4.00 -20.63
CA LYS A 550 -25.90 4.16 -21.92
C LYS A 550 -25.54 5.45 -22.62
N LYS A 551 -25.50 6.58 -21.91
CA LYS A 551 -25.10 7.89 -22.46
C LYS A 551 -23.65 7.89 -22.97
N LEU A 552 -22.76 7.16 -22.31
CA LEU A 552 -21.34 7.09 -22.65
C LEU A 552 -21.02 6.12 -23.80
N ASN A 553 -21.96 5.27 -24.24
CA ASN A 553 -21.67 4.18 -25.18
C ASN A 553 -20.93 4.63 -26.44
N ASN A 554 -21.28 5.79 -27.01
CA ASN A 554 -20.62 6.31 -28.22
C ASN A 554 -19.16 6.75 -27.98
N ASN A 555 -18.78 7.03 -26.73
CA ASN A 555 -17.48 7.49 -26.32
C ASN A 555 -16.57 6.35 -25.82
N LEU A 556 -17.13 5.15 -25.59
CA LEU A 556 -16.36 3.99 -25.14
C LEU A 556 -15.40 3.51 -26.25
N ASN A 557 -14.22 3.04 -25.85
CA ASN A 557 -13.26 2.38 -26.72
C ASN A 557 -13.82 1.02 -27.22
N ILE A 558 -14.40 0.24 -26.31
CA ILE A 558 -15.15 -0.97 -26.62
C ILE A 558 -16.63 -0.69 -26.35
N LYS A 559 -17.42 -0.60 -27.43
CA LYS A 559 -18.83 -0.18 -27.40
C LYS A 559 -19.76 -1.38 -27.24
N PHE A 560 -20.91 -1.13 -26.66
CA PHE A 560 -22.04 -2.09 -26.72
C PHE A 560 -22.76 -1.97 -28.02
N ASN A 561 -23.38 -3.07 -28.45
CA ASN A 561 -24.32 -3.07 -29.55
C ASN A 561 -25.61 -2.29 -29.19
N LYS A 562 -26.47 -2.02 -30.18
CA LYS A 562 -27.72 -1.23 -29.99
C LYS A 562 -28.66 -1.80 -28.93
N SER A 563 -28.70 -3.12 -28.75
CA SER A 563 -29.55 -3.80 -27.77
C SER A 563 -28.85 -3.97 -26.38
N TYR A 564 -27.58 -3.55 -26.22
CA TYR A 564 -26.79 -3.75 -25.02
C TYR A 564 -26.68 -5.23 -24.61
N SER A 565 -26.66 -6.12 -25.59
CA SER A 565 -26.62 -7.57 -25.39
C SER A 565 -25.24 -8.19 -25.70
N ASN A 566 -24.32 -7.42 -26.27
CA ASN A 566 -22.97 -7.83 -26.58
C ASN A 566 -22.04 -6.62 -26.71
N PHE A 567 -20.73 -6.79 -26.47
CA PHE A 567 -19.72 -5.84 -26.89
C PHE A 567 -19.45 -5.99 -28.41
N LEU A 568 -19.04 -4.90 -29.03
CA LEU A 568 -18.69 -4.85 -30.45
C LEU A 568 -17.18 -4.99 -30.62
N SER A 569 -16.79 -5.83 -31.58
CA SER A 569 -15.41 -5.89 -32.06
C SER A 569 -14.99 -4.56 -32.69
N ASN A 570 -13.71 -4.26 -32.66
CA ASN A 570 -13.09 -3.11 -33.31
C ASN A 570 -11.71 -3.47 -33.88
N ASP A 571 -10.92 -2.48 -34.27
CA ASP A 571 -9.59 -2.64 -34.85
C ASP A 571 -8.54 -3.22 -33.91
N LYS A 572 -8.75 -3.15 -32.59
CA LYS A 572 -7.80 -3.64 -31.58
C LYS A 572 -8.24 -4.93 -30.90
N ILE A 573 -9.52 -5.24 -30.89
CA ILE A 573 -10.05 -6.45 -30.27
C ILE A 573 -11.19 -7.05 -31.11
N SER A 574 -11.15 -8.36 -31.29
CA SER A 574 -12.17 -9.11 -31.99
C SER A 574 -12.83 -10.12 -31.06
N PHE A 575 -14.14 -10.06 -30.94
CA PHE A 575 -14.95 -11.02 -30.19
C PHE A 575 -15.56 -12.04 -31.14
N ILE A 576 -15.27 -13.31 -30.90
CA ILE A 576 -15.84 -14.44 -31.64
C ILE A 576 -17.15 -14.81 -30.95
N ASP A 577 -18.23 -14.95 -31.77
CA ASP A 577 -19.57 -15.33 -31.31
C ASP A 577 -20.02 -14.61 -30.03
N ASP A 578 -20.32 -15.38 -28.97
CA ASP A 578 -20.86 -14.89 -27.71
C ASP A 578 -19.78 -14.51 -26.66
N TYR A 579 -18.49 -14.56 -27.01
CA TYR A 579 -17.42 -14.28 -26.07
C TYR A 579 -17.56 -12.90 -25.42
N GLY A 580 -17.93 -11.88 -26.19
CA GLY A 580 -18.17 -10.53 -25.68
C GLY A 580 -19.30 -10.42 -24.63
N LYS A 581 -20.13 -11.45 -24.46
CA LYS A 581 -21.15 -11.50 -23.39
C LYS A 581 -20.57 -11.90 -22.02
N ASN A 582 -19.41 -12.57 -22.01
CA ASN A 582 -18.83 -13.21 -20.83
C ASN A 582 -17.62 -12.44 -20.27
N ILE A 583 -17.43 -11.20 -20.69
CA ILE A 583 -16.34 -10.35 -20.24
C ILE A 583 -16.83 -9.17 -19.40
N SER A 584 -15.93 -8.61 -18.61
CA SER A 584 -16.00 -7.27 -18.04
C SER A 584 -15.03 -6.36 -18.78
N ALA A 585 -15.40 -5.10 -19.00
CA ALA A 585 -14.54 -4.09 -19.56
C ALA A 585 -14.32 -2.94 -18.57
N ILE A 586 -13.06 -2.53 -18.40
CA ILE A 586 -12.68 -1.33 -17.64
C ILE A 586 -12.03 -0.36 -18.63
N GLN A 587 -12.58 0.84 -18.74
CA GLN A 587 -12.16 1.80 -19.76
C GLN A 587 -11.93 3.17 -19.14
N LEU A 588 -10.73 3.72 -19.33
CA LEU A 588 -10.39 5.09 -19.02
C LEU A 588 -10.60 5.96 -20.27
N ILE A 589 -11.47 6.94 -20.19
CA ILE A 589 -11.78 7.83 -21.31
C ILE A 589 -11.78 9.29 -20.88
N LYS A 590 -11.50 10.20 -21.80
CA LYS A 590 -11.76 11.61 -21.57
C LYS A 590 -13.25 11.86 -21.40
N SER A 591 -13.60 12.72 -20.45
CA SER A 591 -15.01 13.02 -20.20
C SER A 591 -15.62 13.77 -21.41
N PRO A 592 -16.71 13.25 -22.03
CA PRO A 592 -17.41 13.99 -23.07
C PRO A 592 -18.18 15.19 -22.52
N PHE A 593 -18.27 15.33 -21.20
CA PHE A 593 -18.99 16.42 -20.54
C PHE A 593 -18.08 17.61 -20.22
N ASN A 594 -16.79 17.32 -19.91
CA ASN A 594 -15.75 18.30 -19.64
C ASN A 594 -14.38 17.71 -20.02
N ASN A 595 -13.72 18.26 -21.02
CA ASN A 595 -12.45 17.76 -21.56
C ASN A 595 -11.25 17.83 -20.58
N GLN A 596 -11.40 18.55 -19.45
CA GLN A 596 -10.41 18.61 -18.38
C GLN A 596 -10.60 17.52 -17.33
N LYS A 597 -11.62 16.68 -17.47
CA LYS A 597 -11.97 15.60 -16.55
C LYS A 597 -11.93 14.26 -17.26
N ASP A 598 -11.84 13.22 -16.47
CA ASP A 598 -11.68 11.85 -16.94
C ASP A 598 -12.77 10.95 -16.35
N ILE A 599 -13.09 9.88 -17.08
CA ILE A 599 -14.09 8.91 -16.67
C ILE A 599 -13.48 7.52 -16.71
N MET A 600 -13.68 6.74 -15.66
CA MET A 600 -13.49 5.29 -15.66
C MET A 600 -14.85 4.61 -15.72
N VAL A 601 -15.03 3.76 -16.71
CA VAL A 601 -16.23 2.96 -16.89
C VAL A 601 -15.91 1.49 -16.64
N ILE A 602 -16.56 0.89 -15.64
CA ILE A 602 -16.44 -0.53 -15.32
C ILE A 602 -17.77 -1.17 -15.67
N SER A 603 -17.80 -1.97 -16.69
CA SER A 603 -19.08 -2.51 -17.14
C SER A 603 -18.98 -3.88 -17.82
N SER A 604 -20.15 -4.54 -17.91
CA SER A 604 -20.34 -5.86 -18.53
C SER A 604 -21.75 -5.96 -19.11
N ILE A 605 -22.05 -7.06 -19.78
CA ILE A 605 -23.39 -7.34 -20.28
C ILE A 605 -24.34 -7.76 -19.14
N ASN A 606 -23.83 -8.43 -18.14
CA ASN A 606 -24.58 -8.92 -16.99
C ASN A 606 -23.85 -8.64 -15.67
N GLU A 607 -24.62 -8.62 -14.57
CA GLU A 607 -24.06 -8.28 -13.24
C GLU A 607 -23.05 -9.31 -12.73
N LYS A 608 -23.19 -10.59 -13.13
CA LYS A 608 -22.24 -11.64 -12.75
C LYS A 608 -20.82 -11.32 -13.28
N ASN A 609 -20.71 -10.88 -14.51
CA ASN A 609 -19.42 -10.60 -15.13
C ASN A 609 -18.86 -9.25 -14.69
N LEU A 610 -19.68 -8.31 -14.22
CA LEU A 610 -19.21 -7.06 -13.63
C LEU A 610 -18.26 -7.31 -12.47
N TYR A 611 -18.47 -8.39 -11.71
CA TYR A 611 -17.60 -8.83 -10.63
C TYR A 611 -16.14 -9.04 -11.07
N LEU A 612 -15.92 -9.57 -12.27
CA LEU A 612 -14.56 -9.83 -12.80
C LEU A 612 -13.75 -8.53 -12.90
N GLY A 613 -14.34 -7.47 -13.47
CA GLY A 613 -13.69 -6.17 -13.60
C GLY A 613 -13.47 -5.49 -12.25
N MET A 614 -14.48 -5.51 -11.37
CA MET A 614 -14.35 -4.89 -10.05
C MET A 614 -13.27 -5.58 -9.21
N ASP A 615 -13.25 -6.92 -9.17
CA ASP A 615 -12.27 -7.66 -8.38
C ASP A 615 -10.84 -7.53 -8.95
N TYR A 616 -10.72 -7.42 -10.26
CA TYR A 616 -9.44 -7.17 -10.90
C TYR A 616 -8.88 -5.79 -10.57
N LEU A 617 -9.69 -4.73 -10.72
CA LEU A 617 -9.30 -3.35 -10.42
C LEU A 617 -8.89 -3.17 -8.95
N LEU A 618 -9.60 -3.84 -8.04
CA LEU A 618 -9.37 -3.75 -6.59
C LEU A 618 -8.20 -4.62 -6.10
N ASN A 619 -7.42 -5.21 -7.00
CA ASN A 619 -6.21 -5.98 -6.69
C ASN A 619 -4.96 -5.27 -7.23
N LYS A 620 -4.26 -4.54 -6.35
CA LYS A 620 -3.10 -3.70 -6.70
C LYS A 620 -1.99 -4.45 -7.44
N SER A 621 -1.71 -5.68 -7.05
CA SER A 621 -0.67 -6.49 -7.70
C SER A 621 -0.97 -6.76 -9.16
N LYS A 622 -2.24 -6.79 -9.55
CA LYS A 622 -2.68 -7.00 -10.93
C LYS A 622 -2.69 -5.71 -11.76
N VAL A 623 -2.92 -4.57 -11.13
CA VAL A 623 -3.10 -3.27 -11.82
C VAL A 623 -1.77 -2.57 -12.09
N ASN A 624 -0.75 -2.77 -11.25
CA ASN A 624 0.52 -2.05 -11.35
C ASN A 624 1.33 -2.32 -12.63
N ASP A 625 1.08 -3.44 -13.31
CA ASP A 625 1.80 -3.83 -14.53
C ASP A 625 1.09 -3.44 -15.83
N LEU A 626 -0.12 -2.86 -15.72
CA LEU A 626 -0.95 -2.46 -16.86
C LEU A 626 -0.48 -1.14 -17.46
N LYS A 627 -0.50 -1.05 -18.79
CA LYS A 627 -0.02 0.14 -19.52
C LYS A 627 -1.09 0.80 -20.39
N GLY A 628 -2.15 0.08 -20.71
CA GLY A 628 -3.24 0.56 -21.54
C GLY A 628 -4.23 1.49 -20.82
N ASP A 629 -5.26 1.89 -21.55
CA ASP A 629 -6.38 2.66 -21.07
C ASP A 629 -7.69 1.86 -21.07
N THR A 630 -7.64 0.63 -21.56
CA THR A 630 -8.82 -0.24 -21.71
C THR A 630 -8.44 -1.69 -21.42
N LEU A 631 -9.19 -2.33 -20.54
CA LEU A 631 -9.01 -3.73 -20.17
C LEU A 631 -10.25 -4.52 -20.49
N THR A 632 -10.08 -5.75 -20.92
CA THR A 632 -11.13 -6.77 -20.85
C THR A 632 -10.68 -7.93 -19.99
N ILE A 633 -11.59 -8.44 -19.18
CA ILE A 633 -11.34 -9.55 -18.26
C ILE A 633 -12.41 -10.60 -18.49
N ASP A 634 -12.03 -11.83 -18.76
CA ASP A 634 -12.96 -12.94 -18.96
C ASP A 634 -13.17 -13.79 -17.69
N GLU A 635 -14.04 -14.77 -17.78
CA GLU A 635 -14.37 -15.66 -16.66
C GLU A 635 -13.22 -16.60 -16.22
N TYR A 636 -12.18 -16.74 -17.02
CA TYR A 636 -10.95 -17.50 -16.72
C TYR A 636 -9.89 -16.63 -16.06
N GLY A 637 -10.13 -15.30 -15.98
CA GLY A 637 -9.19 -14.33 -15.44
C GLY A 637 -8.13 -13.88 -16.45
N GLU A 638 -8.28 -14.21 -17.74
CA GLU A 638 -7.43 -13.71 -18.81
C GLU A 638 -7.74 -12.23 -19.06
N VAL A 639 -6.68 -11.45 -19.27
CA VAL A 639 -6.76 -10.00 -19.37
C VAL A 639 -6.11 -9.53 -20.66
N GLU A 640 -6.86 -8.76 -21.44
CA GLU A 640 -6.32 -8.00 -22.55
C GLU A 640 -6.14 -6.54 -22.13
N ASP A 641 -4.89 -6.05 -22.18
CA ASP A 641 -4.50 -4.67 -21.88
C ASP A 641 -4.31 -3.89 -23.19
N LEU A 642 -5.26 -3.02 -23.49
CA LEU A 642 -5.37 -2.32 -24.75
C LEU A 642 -5.09 -0.81 -24.56
N ALA A 643 -4.34 -0.23 -25.49
CA ALA A 643 -4.04 1.20 -25.52
C ALA A 643 -4.71 1.87 -26.72
N TYR A 644 -5.79 2.63 -26.51
CA TYR A 644 -6.49 3.38 -27.58
C TYR A 644 -5.97 4.81 -27.70
N ASN A 645 -5.73 5.48 -26.57
CA ASN A 645 -5.34 6.89 -26.51
C ASN A 645 -3.93 7.10 -25.94
N VAL A 646 -3.30 6.04 -25.46
CA VAL A 646 -1.92 6.08 -24.95
C VAL A 646 -0.98 6.00 -26.15
N LYS A 647 -0.13 7.00 -26.34
CA LYS A 647 0.97 6.92 -27.30
C LYS A 647 1.92 5.83 -26.86
N THR A 648 1.96 4.73 -27.59
CA THR A 648 2.91 3.64 -27.31
C THR A 648 4.35 4.13 -27.49
N LYS A 649 5.27 3.64 -26.67
CA LYS A 649 6.73 3.93 -26.82
C LYS A 649 7.20 3.77 -28.28
N LYS A 650 6.56 2.90 -29.04
CA LYS A 650 6.85 2.65 -30.45
C LYS A 650 6.51 3.86 -31.33
N GLU A 651 5.43 4.59 -31.06
CA GLU A 651 5.08 5.83 -31.80
C GLU A 651 5.99 7.01 -31.38
N ILE A 652 6.54 6.97 -30.17
CA ILE A 652 7.52 7.96 -29.72
C ILE A 652 8.90 7.64 -30.28
N GLU A 653 9.26 6.40 -30.40
CA GLU A 653 10.52 5.94 -31.01
C GLU A 653 10.50 6.12 -32.55
N ASP A 654 9.38 5.87 -33.22
CA ASP A 654 9.23 6.13 -34.66
C ASP A 654 9.23 7.63 -34.99
N SER A 655 8.79 8.50 -34.06
CA SER A 655 8.91 9.96 -34.21
C SER A 655 10.32 10.48 -33.85
N SER A 656 11.14 9.71 -33.17
CA SER A 656 12.51 10.04 -32.76
C SER A 656 13.59 9.24 -33.52
N SER A 657 13.21 8.20 -34.23
CA SER A 657 14.14 7.34 -35.00
C SER A 657 14.39 7.87 -36.41
N ASN A 658 14.85 9.07 -36.54
CA ASN A 658 15.93 9.29 -37.48
C ASN A 658 17.17 8.60 -36.91
N ILE A 659 17.25 7.27 -37.06
CA ILE A 659 18.49 6.53 -36.81
C ILE A 659 19.51 7.09 -37.80
N SER A 660 20.24 8.08 -37.39
CA SER A 660 21.50 8.45 -38.08
C SER A 660 22.46 7.28 -37.84
N ILE A 661 22.33 6.24 -38.65
CA ILE A 661 23.29 5.14 -38.68
C ILE A 661 24.66 5.81 -38.87
N ASN A 662 25.48 5.72 -37.83
CA ASN A 662 26.82 6.33 -37.82
C ASN A 662 27.54 5.97 -39.10
N LYS A 663 28.27 6.93 -39.69
CA LYS A 663 29.00 6.76 -40.97
C LYS A 663 29.83 5.48 -40.95
N THR A 664 30.41 5.13 -39.80
CA THR A 664 31.19 3.87 -39.58
C THR A 664 30.34 2.59 -39.70
N THR A 665 29.10 2.62 -39.19
CA THR A 665 28.16 1.48 -39.27
C THR A 665 27.65 1.29 -40.70
N LYS A 666 27.43 2.35 -41.47
CA LYS A 666 27.08 2.27 -42.90
C LYS A 666 28.23 1.68 -43.73
N VAL A 667 29.46 2.07 -43.44
CA VAL A 667 30.66 1.50 -44.12
C VAL A 667 30.80 0.00 -43.76
N PHE A 668 30.60 -0.37 -42.51
CA PHE A 668 30.68 -1.78 -42.09
C PHE A 668 29.62 -2.66 -42.75
N LEU A 669 28.38 -2.19 -42.84
CA LEU A 669 27.28 -2.88 -43.53
C LEU A 669 27.55 -3.00 -45.02
N MET A 670 28.13 -1.98 -45.67
CA MET A 670 28.49 -2.00 -47.07
C MET A 670 29.61 -3.02 -47.33
N ILE A 671 30.64 -3.06 -46.50
CA ILE A 671 31.73 -4.06 -46.59
C ILE A 671 31.20 -5.49 -46.41
N SER A 672 30.33 -5.72 -45.41
CA SER A 672 29.71 -7.02 -45.18
C SER A 672 28.86 -7.48 -46.36
N PHE A 673 28.11 -6.55 -47.00
CA PHE A 673 27.32 -6.86 -48.18
C PHE A 673 28.21 -7.23 -49.40
N ILE A 674 29.32 -6.52 -49.62
CA ILE A 674 30.29 -6.81 -50.66
C ILE A 674 30.96 -8.16 -50.44
N THR A 675 31.36 -8.50 -49.22
CA THR A 675 31.98 -9.80 -48.92
C THR A 675 31.03 -10.98 -49.17
N ILE A 676 29.74 -10.84 -48.86
CA ILE A 676 28.70 -11.84 -49.15
C ILE A 676 28.57 -12.05 -50.68
N ILE A 677 28.51 -10.96 -51.45
CA ILE A 677 28.42 -11.04 -52.91
C ILE A 677 29.64 -11.72 -53.50
N VAL A 678 30.85 -11.38 -53.05
CA VAL A 678 32.11 -12.05 -53.49
C VAL A 678 32.09 -13.53 -53.14
N ALA A 679 31.65 -13.91 -51.96
CA ALA A 679 31.52 -15.30 -51.55
C ALA A 679 30.53 -16.09 -52.44
N ILE A 680 29.41 -15.48 -52.81
CA ILE A 680 28.43 -16.07 -53.73
C ILE A 680 29.02 -16.26 -55.12
N ILE A 681 29.75 -15.27 -55.65
CA ILE A 681 30.40 -15.33 -56.96
C ILE A 681 31.47 -16.41 -56.97
N LEU A 682 32.31 -16.48 -55.94
CA LEU A 682 33.33 -17.52 -55.78
C LEU A 682 32.73 -18.93 -55.69
N SER A 683 31.61 -19.06 -54.97
CA SER A 683 30.85 -20.31 -54.89
C SER A 683 30.31 -20.75 -56.24
N MET A 684 29.73 -19.80 -57.03
CA MET A 684 29.23 -20.10 -58.36
C MET A 684 30.38 -20.48 -59.34
N LEU A 685 31.51 -19.80 -59.27
CA LEU A 685 32.71 -20.13 -60.07
C LEU A 685 33.27 -21.51 -59.68
N TYR A 686 33.30 -21.83 -58.40
CA TYR A 686 33.70 -23.15 -57.91
C TYR A 686 32.75 -24.24 -58.39
N MET A 687 31.43 -24.04 -58.29
CA MET A 687 30.49 -25.04 -58.86
C MET A 687 30.57 -25.21 -60.37
N LYS A 688 30.82 -24.09 -61.10
CA LYS A 688 31.03 -24.16 -62.58
C LYS A 688 32.31 -24.94 -62.98
N LYS A 689 33.37 -24.84 -62.17
CA LYS A 689 34.59 -25.58 -62.31
C LYS A 689 34.42 -27.08 -61.99
N TYR A 690 33.59 -27.39 -60.97
CA TYR A 690 33.31 -28.77 -60.58
C TYR A 690 32.37 -29.52 -61.56
N LYS A 691 31.46 -28.80 -62.25
CA LYS A 691 30.58 -29.36 -63.28
C LYS A 691 31.30 -29.58 -64.63
N ARG A 692 32.59 -29.14 -64.80
CA ARG A 692 33.42 -29.36 -66.03
C ARG A 692 34.49 -30.41 -65.84
N ARG A 693 34.50 -31.10 -64.74
CA ARG A 693 35.20 -32.36 -64.49
C ARG A 693 34.16 -33.49 -64.38
#